data_3b1230eea518d7f3071b2fdb05f78a01
#
_entry.id   3b1230eea518d7f3071b2fdb05f78a01
#
_cell.length_a   1.000
_cell.length_b   1.000
_cell.length_c   1.000
_cell.angle_alpha   90.00
_cell.angle_beta   90.00
_cell.angle_gamma   90.00
#
_symmetry.space_group_name_H-M   'P 1'
#
loop_
_entity.id
_entity.type
_entity.pdbx_description
1 polymer ?
#
loop_
_entity_poly.entity_id
_entity_poly.type
_entity_poly.pdbx_seq_one_letter_code
_entity_poly.pdbx_strand_id
1 'polypeptide(L)'
;MSDTPSDTQSVFWMDVKPNMSNNTAIQVLMERCGCSRERAIWNNDVDEAEKHHHMMESYTQDLHAESSSSTPEFLELAQSDPSSKGTFRSRSNSVKSHSTSSDMGYQSDANESVHDTNQDSRPKEWDFTLPRLPRLEISTEDDFSPDSFAAAIQHGATAYRLQDHLRNYDSRLLEQDINANVMGFPLIFYAVESNDENMVRLLLEFGASASAVYEASQVPLLAFAIMCGETLQLDTTNMVCVLLSKGASANSIPMDLFAPYLRDETTSTGQKGKSTIDAAAEAAWCSPATKTRLAKNINLTQRYFLEKSTKMKPPSKKKRQIARIKNCQGLLGIPYFLIGQHVATDLLIQRLLTHLMMPTKHPLVLCFAGPSGHGKTELARQLGHLLSLDLEVVDCTTFTHEMELFGPRRPYHGYQTGSSVNNFLVEHSGRRCIVFLDEFEKTTTEIHQSLLLPFDNGEYRDRRTGDKINCSNTIWIMATNALDDTILDFYDQNDAIAGDDAGERTRLLKKLGQQLQERFLQIFGAPVTGRISDFIPLLPFSAGEQAVITHKCLLELAEELRLPINLIKGPKERLIGDIRLLIRRDSSVCSTLAKTHYHNKLGARSLKAGAEKVKRIVLDAYLDDDEEIEEQNTLRDVVVDVDGDEIVGKILPVTKTTA
;
A
#
# COMPACT_ATOMS: atom_id res chain seq x y z
N MET A 1 -36.84 45.39 -5.16
CA MET A 1 -35.73 45.46 -6.06
C MET A 1 -34.77 44.37 -5.54
N SER A 2 -35.00 43.08 -5.73
CA SER A 2 -35.03 42.23 -6.94
C SER A 2 -33.66 42.25 -7.64
N ASP A 3 -32.83 41.29 -7.30
CA ASP A 3 -31.89 40.72 -8.22
C ASP A 3 -31.71 39.24 -7.89
N THR A 4 -32.20 38.45 -8.81
CA THR A 4 -32.08 36.98 -8.90
C THR A 4 -30.72 36.63 -9.45
N PRO A 5 -30.06 35.51 -9.02
CA PRO A 5 -28.92 34.98 -9.70
C PRO A 5 -29.40 34.15 -10.90
N SER A 6 -28.86 34.52 -12.05
CA SER A 6 -29.10 33.91 -13.36
C SER A 6 -28.38 32.59 -13.53
N ASP A 7 -29.11 31.66 -14.09
CA ASP A 7 -28.76 30.55 -14.98
C ASP A 7 -27.29 30.37 -15.35
N THR A 8 -26.65 29.36 -14.73
CA THR A 8 -25.46 28.72 -15.23
C THR A 8 -25.60 27.19 -15.43
N GLN A 9 -26.82 26.66 -15.36
CA GLN A 9 -27.08 25.24 -15.57
C GLN A 9 -27.51 24.82 -16.99
N SER A 10 -27.69 25.77 -17.93
CA SER A 10 -28.21 25.42 -19.27
C SER A 10 -27.18 25.26 -20.39
N VAL A 11 -25.88 25.35 -20.11
CA VAL A 11 -24.83 25.25 -21.16
C VAL A 11 -24.19 23.86 -21.27
N PHE A 12 -24.54 22.92 -20.38
CA PHE A 12 -23.86 21.63 -20.29
C PHE A 12 -24.39 20.52 -21.25
N TRP A 13 -25.51 20.74 -21.93
CA TRP A 13 -26.24 19.68 -22.63
C TRP A 13 -26.12 19.65 -24.16
N MET A 14 -25.40 20.56 -24.78
CA MET A 14 -25.44 20.66 -26.26
C MET A 14 -24.34 19.95 -27.05
N ASP A 15 -23.34 19.31 -26.43
CA ASP A 15 -22.19 18.77 -27.16
C ASP A 15 -22.00 17.24 -27.13
N VAL A 16 -22.97 16.47 -26.68
CA VAL A 16 -22.90 15.00 -26.75
C VAL A 16 -23.67 14.51 -27.98
N LYS A 17 -22.96 14.05 -29.00
CA LYS A 17 -23.57 13.47 -30.19
C LYS A 17 -24.26 12.14 -29.86
N PRO A 18 -25.45 11.84 -30.39
CA PRO A 18 -26.28 10.69 -30.03
C PRO A 18 -25.81 9.32 -30.54
N ASN A 19 -24.55 9.15 -30.91
CA ASN A 19 -24.01 7.87 -31.46
C ASN A 19 -22.64 7.49 -30.89
N MET A 20 -22.31 7.86 -29.66
CA MET A 20 -21.07 7.38 -29.02
C MET A 20 -21.36 6.14 -28.17
N SER A 21 -20.47 5.14 -28.20
CA SER A 21 -20.53 4.00 -27.28
C SER A 21 -20.36 4.49 -25.83
N ASN A 22 -21.05 3.86 -24.87
CA ASN A 22 -21.02 4.25 -23.46
C ASN A 22 -19.59 4.43 -22.90
N ASN A 23 -18.64 3.60 -23.33
CA ASN A 23 -17.23 3.71 -22.91
C ASN A 23 -16.54 4.98 -23.42
N THR A 24 -16.87 5.42 -24.63
CA THR A 24 -16.25 6.63 -25.21
C THR A 24 -16.81 7.89 -24.56
N ALA A 25 -18.13 7.90 -24.24
CA ALA A 25 -18.75 9.01 -23.52
C ALA A 25 -18.21 9.14 -22.07
N ILE A 26 -17.98 8.01 -21.39
CA ILE A 26 -17.36 7.97 -20.06
C ILE A 26 -15.94 8.49 -20.11
N GLN A 27 -15.14 8.10 -21.10
CA GLN A 27 -13.76 8.54 -21.25
C GLN A 27 -13.65 10.05 -21.53
N VAL A 28 -14.50 10.59 -22.38
CA VAL A 28 -14.57 12.04 -22.67
C VAL A 28 -15.02 12.84 -21.42
N LEU A 29 -15.94 12.30 -20.62
CA LEU A 29 -16.34 12.93 -19.35
C LEU A 29 -15.22 12.89 -18.31
N MET A 30 -14.48 11.80 -18.22
CA MET A 30 -13.33 11.65 -17.32
C MET A 30 -12.18 12.58 -17.72
N GLU A 31 -11.89 12.73 -19.00
CA GLU A 31 -10.90 13.68 -19.51
C GLU A 31 -11.32 15.14 -19.29
N ARG A 32 -12.61 15.46 -19.43
CA ARG A 32 -13.13 16.84 -19.18
C ARG A 32 -13.21 17.21 -17.71
N CYS A 33 -13.52 16.25 -16.82
CA CYS A 33 -13.53 16.49 -15.38
C CYS A 33 -12.15 16.47 -14.74
N GLY A 34 -11.10 16.03 -15.47
CA GLY A 34 -9.73 15.97 -14.98
C GLY A 34 -9.53 15.07 -13.77
N CYS A 35 -10.48 14.20 -13.48
CA CYS A 35 -10.41 13.20 -12.43
C CYS A 35 -9.88 11.89 -13.02
N SER A 36 -8.66 11.53 -12.67
CA SER A 36 -8.28 10.12 -12.75
C SER A 36 -8.77 9.45 -11.46
N ARG A 37 -9.54 8.39 -11.58
CA ARG A 37 -10.03 7.55 -10.47
C ARG A 37 -8.87 7.14 -9.54
N GLU A 38 -7.68 7.01 -10.07
CA GLU A 38 -6.43 6.70 -9.38
C GLU A 38 -6.00 7.79 -8.38
N ARG A 39 -6.24 9.06 -8.68
CA ARG A 39 -5.90 10.17 -7.76
C ARG A 39 -6.86 10.28 -6.57
N ALA A 40 -8.14 9.99 -6.75
CA ALA A 40 -9.13 10.01 -5.67
C ALA A 40 -8.83 8.89 -4.65
N ILE A 41 -8.41 7.71 -5.11
CA ILE A 41 -8.01 6.59 -4.24
C ILE A 41 -6.71 6.91 -3.48
N TRP A 42 -5.78 7.66 -4.09
CA TRP A 42 -4.51 8.04 -3.47
C TRP A 42 -4.62 9.19 -2.47
N ASN A 43 -5.56 10.11 -2.67
CA ASN A 43 -5.73 11.29 -1.82
C ASN A 43 -6.71 11.09 -0.64
N ASN A 44 -7.15 9.85 -0.36
CA ASN A 44 -8.12 9.56 0.71
C ASN A 44 -9.49 10.27 0.62
N ASP A 45 -9.87 10.78 -0.53
CA ASP A 45 -11.22 11.29 -0.77
C ASP A 45 -12.12 10.15 -1.27
N VAL A 46 -12.38 9.17 -0.39
CA VAL A 46 -13.36 8.10 -0.61
C VAL A 46 -14.73 8.73 -0.91
N ASP A 47 -15.09 9.79 -0.20
CA ASP A 47 -16.34 10.54 -0.40
C ASP A 47 -16.48 11.15 -1.80
N GLU A 48 -15.39 11.56 -2.43
CA GLU A 48 -15.41 12.11 -3.80
C GLU A 48 -15.52 10.99 -4.84
N ALA A 49 -14.86 9.86 -4.61
CA ALA A 49 -14.96 8.68 -5.48
C ALA A 49 -16.36 8.04 -5.41
N GLU A 50 -16.99 7.97 -4.21
CA GLU A 50 -18.35 7.46 -4.05
C GLU A 50 -19.39 8.41 -4.61
N LYS A 51 -19.27 9.72 -4.43
CA LYS A 51 -20.14 10.72 -5.07
C LYS A 51 -20.08 10.63 -6.59
N HIS A 52 -18.88 10.40 -7.16
CA HIS A 52 -18.74 10.21 -8.60
C HIS A 52 -19.30 8.86 -9.05
N HIS A 53 -19.21 7.79 -8.26
CA HIS A 53 -19.80 6.50 -8.58
C HIS A 53 -21.34 6.58 -8.57
N HIS A 54 -21.95 7.14 -7.54
CA HIS A 54 -23.40 7.34 -7.47
C HIS A 54 -23.93 8.29 -8.55
N MET A 55 -23.18 9.34 -8.87
CA MET A 55 -23.51 10.22 -9.98
C MET A 55 -23.47 9.49 -11.33
N MET A 56 -22.51 8.57 -11.52
CA MET A 56 -22.39 7.76 -12.74
C MET A 56 -23.48 6.69 -12.83
N GLU A 57 -23.88 6.04 -11.73
CA GLU A 57 -25.00 5.09 -11.69
C GLU A 57 -26.33 5.79 -11.97
N SER A 58 -26.55 6.99 -11.46
CA SER A 58 -27.72 7.81 -11.76
C SER A 58 -27.80 8.16 -13.25
N TYR A 59 -26.68 8.53 -13.87
CA TYR A 59 -26.61 8.81 -15.32
C TYR A 59 -26.84 7.58 -16.18
N THR A 60 -26.38 6.40 -15.76
CA THR A 60 -26.64 5.15 -16.51
C THR A 60 -28.09 4.71 -16.38
N GLN A 61 -28.75 4.96 -15.25
CA GLN A 61 -30.17 4.67 -15.06
C GLN A 61 -31.05 5.62 -15.89
N ASP A 62 -30.71 6.90 -15.97
CA ASP A 62 -31.43 7.88 -16.79
C ASP A 62 -31.29 7.58 -18.30
N LEU A 63 -30.13 7.12 -18.76
CA LEU A 63 -29.92 6.67 -20.14
C LEU A 63 -30.69 5.38 -20.49
N HIS A 64 -30.90 4.49 -19.52
CA HIS A 64 -31.74 3.30 -19.69
C HIS A 64 -33.25 3.62 -19.65
N ALA A 65 -33.66 4.66 -18.91
CA ALA A 65 -35.06 5.10 -18.88
C ALA A 65 -35.50 5.78 -20.18
N GLU A 66 -34.61 6.50 -20.84
CA GLU A 66 -34.90 7.13 -22.14
C GLU A 66 -34.90 6.16 -23.31
N SER A 67 -34.21 4.99 -23.21
CA SER A 67 -34.20 3.96 -24.24
C SER A 67 -35.40 3.00 -24.21
N SER A 68 -36.25 3.06 -23.17
CA SER A 68 -37.39 2.15 -22.96
C SER A 68 -38.74 2.72 -23.35
N SER A 69 -38.84 3.91 -23.97
CA SER A 69 -40.08 4.53 -24.38
C SER A 69 -40.42 4.45 -25.88
N SER A 70 -40.03 3.41 -26.57
CA SER A 70 -40.52 3.14 -27.95
C SER A 70 -40.67 1.65 -28.20
N THR A 71 -41.84 1.10 -27.86
CA THR A 71 -42.34 -0.15 -28.41
C THR A 71 -43.53 0.14 -29.33
N PRO A 72 -43.71 -0.74 -30.34
CA PRO A 72 -45.00 -1.39 -30.42
C PRO A 72 -44.94 -2.93 -30.56
N GLU A 73 -45.87 -3.53 -29.82
CA GLU A 73 -46.55 -4.80 -29.96
C GLU A 73 -46.22 -5.72 -31.15
N PHE A 74 -45.97 -7.02 -30.88
CA PHE A 74 -46.83 -8.10 -31.39
C PHE A 74 -46.36 -9.50 -30.91
N LEU A 75 -47.32 -10.20 -30.27
CA LEU A 75 -47.70 -11.62 -30.32
C LEU A 75 -46.96 -12.68 -29.48
N GLU A 76 -47.79 -13.24 -28.63
CA GLU A 76 -47.77 -14.54 -27.94
C GLU A 76 -47.39 -15.75 -28.80
N LEU A 77 -46.76 -16.76 -28.20
CA LEU A 77 -47.32 -18.10 -27.98
C LEU A 77 -46.26 -19.16 -27.67
N ALA A 78 -46.62 -19.92 -26.67
CA ALA A 78 -46.45 -21.34 -26.44
C ALA A 78 -45.30 -21.86 -25.54
N GLN A 79 -45.79 -22.35 -24.44
CA GLN A 79 -45.26 -23.32 -23.47
C GLN A 79 -44.83 -24.64 -24.12
N SER A 80 -43.76 -25.24 -23.57
CA SER A 80 -43.80 -26.67 -23.13
C SER A 80 -42.42 -27.15 -22.65
N ASP A 81 -42.35 -27.52 -21.40
CA ASP A 81 -41.50 -28.56 -20.81
C ASP A 81 -42.12 -29.94 -21.07
N PRO A 82 -41.53 -31.12 -20.78
CA PRO A 82 -40.30 -31.45 -20.06
C PRO A 82 -39.52 -32.70 -20.55
N SER A 83 -38.37 -32.94 -19.93
CA SER A 83 -37.76 -34.26 -19.59
C SER A 83 -37.33 -35.23 -20.70
N SER A 84 -36.06 -35.61 -20.67
CA SER A 84 -35.68 -37.03 -20.52
C SER A 84 -34.17 -37.24 -20.32
N LYS A 85 -33.92 -38.21 -19.45
CA LYS A 85 -32.64 -38.81 -19.07
C LYS A 85 -31.97 -39.53 -20.23
N GLY A 86 -30.64 -39.54 -20.24
CA GLY A 86 -29.87 -40.43 -21.13
C GLY A 86 -28.42 -40.57 -20.65
N THR A 87 -28.17 -41.56 -19.83
CA THR A 87 -26.88 -42.16 -19.55
C THR A 87 -26.26 -42.79 -20.78
N PHE A 88 -24.95 -42.53 -21.03
CA PHE A 88 -24.12 -43.54 -21.71
C PHE A 88 -22.65 -43.52 -21.24
N ARG A 89 -22.15 -44.74 -21.12
CA ARG A 89 -20.89 -45.24 -20.55
C ARG A 89 -19.67 -45.00 -21.45
N SER A 90 -18.56 -44.82 -20.75
CA SER A 90 -17.17 -45.17 -21.02
C SER A 90 -16.84 -46.05 -22.21
N ARG A 91 -15.76 -45.71 -22.92
CA ARG A 91 -14.79 -46.68 -23.41
C ARG A 91 -13.39 -46.09 -23.53
N SER A 92 -12.48 -46.71 -22.80
CA SER A 92 -11.04 -46.67 -22.91
C SER A 92 -10.53 -47.29 -24.20
N ASN A 93 -9.52 -46.75 -24.81
CA ASN A 93 -8.58 -47.55 -25.61
C ASN A 93 -7.16 -46.99 -25.51
N SER A 94 -6.31 -47.80 -24.90
CA SER A 94 -4.86 -47.75 -24.90
C SER A 94 -4.31 -48.29 -26.23
N VAL A 95 -3.31 -47.66 -26.80
CA VAL A 95 -2.37 -48.33 -27.73
C VAL A 95 -0.93 -47.94 -27.40
N LYS A 96 -0.15 -48.99 -27.23
CA LYS A 96 1.30 -49.00 -26.93
C LYS A 96 2.14 -48.83 -28.20
N SER A 97 3.31 -48.17 -27.97
CA SER A 97 4.69 -48.47 -28.43
C SER A 97 4.96 -48.95 -29.85
N HIS A 98 5.91 -48.33 -30.52
CA HIS A 98 7.14 -49.06 -30.91
C HIS A 98 8.28 -48.10 -31.33
N SER A 99 9.44 -48.37 -30.77
CA SER A 99 10.76 -47.92 -31.13
C SER A 99 11.23 -48.50 -32.46
N THR A 100 11.96 -47.75 -33.26
CA THR A 100 13.05 -48.30 -34.10
C THR A 100 14.12 -47.24 -34.38
N SER A 101 15.32 -47.61 -34.03
CA SER A 101 16.61 -47.04 -34.37
C SER A 101 16.95 -47.27 -35.86
N SER A 102 17.62 -46.34 -36.49
CA SER A 102 18.62 -46.67 -37.51
C SER A 102 19.68 -45.59 -37.63
N ASP A 103 20.90 -46.03 -37.33
CA ASP A 103 22.18 -45.47 -37.70
C ASP A 103 22.33 -45.17 -39.18
N MET A 104 23.01 -44.11 -39.54
CA MET A 104 24.01 -44.10 -40.62
C MET A 104 24.96 -42.89 -40.42
N GLY A 105 26.19 -43.20 -40.22
CA GLY A 105 27.31 -42.27 -40.15
C GLY A 105 27.81 -41.87 -41.54
N TYR A 106 28.48 -40.75 -41.59
CA TYR A 106 29.55 -40.47 -42.53
C TYR A 106 30.62 -39.61 -41.84
N GLN A 107 31.86 -40.14 -41.94
CA GLN A 107 33.12 -39.53 -41.53
C GLN A 107 33.67 -38.58 -42.57
N SER A 108 34.51 -37.69 -42.10
CA SER A 108 35.77 -37.11 -42.58
C SER A 108 35.66 -35.58 -42.88
N ASP A 109 36.57 -34.70 -42.58
CA ASP A 109 37.98 -34.77 -42.26
C ASP A 109 38.43 -33.50 -41.48
N ALA A 110 39.52 -33.68 -40.80
CA ALA A 110 40.21 -32.68 -39.98
C ALA A 110 40.72 -31.44 -40.74
N ASN A 111 40.72 -30.30 -40.07
CA ASN A 111 41.90 -29.44 -40.07
C ASN A 111 41.93 -28.57 -38.80
N GLU A 112 43.01 -28.72 -38.09
CA GLU A 112 43.44 -27.94 -36.94
C GLU A 112 43.65 -26.47 -37.30
N SER A 113 43.09 -25.57 -36.47
CA SER A 113 43.76 -24.33 -36.16
C SER A 113 43.46 -23.99 -34.69
N VAL A 114 44.50 -24.26 -33.90
CA VAL A 114 44.60 -23.80 -32.51
C VAL A 114 44.59 -22.27 -32.53
N HIS A 115 43.49 -21.66 -32.02
CA HIS A 115 43.50 -20.33 -31.50
C HIS A 115 43.10 -20.41 -30.03
N ASP A 116 44.14 -20.28 -29.20
CA ASP A 116 44.06 -19.92 -27.80
C ASP A 116 43.22 -18.64 -27.66
N THR A 117 42.00 -18.76 -27.19
CA THR A 117 41.26 -17.66 -26.60
C THR A 117 40.71 -18.13 -25.28
N ASN A 118 41.54 -17.96 -24.25
CA ASN A 118 41.09 -17.82 -22.89
C ASN A 118 40.17 -16.60 -22.86
N GLN A 119 38.91 -16.73 -23.27
CA GLN A 119 37.89 -15.77 -22.98
C GLN A 119 37.44 -16.01 -21.54
N ASP A 120 37.80 -15.02 -20.72
CA ASP A 120 37.34 -14.74 -19.38
C ASP A 120 35.82 -14.95 -19.33
N SER A 121 35.35 -16.11 -18.90
CA SER A 121 33.93 -16.46 -18.77
C SER A 121 33.34 -15.86 -17.48
N ARG A 122 33.55 -14.56 -17.26
CA ARG A 122 32.74 -13.86 -16.27
C ARG A 122 31.34 -13.68 -16.86
N PRO A 123 30.27 -14.01 -16.10
CA PRO A 123 28.92 -13.74 -16.55
C PRO A 123 28.81 -12.24 -16.86
N LYS A 124 28.28 -11.91 -18.03
CA LYS A 124 28.08 -10.52 -18.47
C LYS A 124 27.21 -9.83 -17.43
N GLU A 125 27.75 -8.78 -16.83
CA GLU A 125 27.05 -8.02 -15.78
C GLU A 125 25.76 -7.45 -16.36
N TRP A 126 24.62 -7.71 -15.71
CA TRP A 126 23.33 -7.20 -16.12
C TRP A 126 23.19 -5.72 -15.72
N ASP A 127 22.68 -4.90 -16.62
CA ASP A 127 22.49 -3.45 -16.44
C ASP A 127 21.19 -3.08 -15.71
N PHE A 128 20.40 -4.04 -15.27
CA PHE A 128 19.09 -3.90 -14.62
C PHE A 128 17.99 -3.34 -15.54
N THR A 129 18.10 -3.55 -16.83
CA THR A 129 17.06 -3.20 -17.80
C THR A 129 16.33 -4.46 -18.29
N LEU A 130 15.01 -4.36 -18.46
CA LEU A 130 14.19 -5.43 -19.04
C LEU A 130 14.00 -5.22 -20.55
N PRO A 131 13.86 -6.31 -21.33
CA PRO A 131 13.55 -6.21 -22.74
C PRO A 131 12.16 -5.59 -22.95
N ARG A 132 12.04 -4.73 -23.97
CA ARG A 132 10.76 -4.18 -24.38
C ARG A 132 9.97 -5.22 -25.14
N LEU A 133 8.76 -5.48 -24.68
CA LEU A 133 7.83 -6.43 -25.28
C LEU A 133 6.95 -5.74 -26.35
N PRO A 134 6.59 -6.42 -27.44
CA PRO A 134 5.62 -5.91 -28.37
C PRO A 134 4.25 -5.79 -27.69
N ARG A 135 3.37 -4.93 -28.22
CA ARG A 135 1.96 -4.90 -27.75
C ARG A 135 1.29 -6.21 -28.15
N LEU A 136 0.86 -6.96 -27.15
CA LEU A 136 0.10 -8.19 -27.31
C LEU A 136 -1.29 -7.97 -26.72
N GLU A 137 -2.32 -8.48 -27.39
CA GLU A 137 -3.68 -8.45 -26.85
C GLU A 137 -3.85 -9.59 -25.86
N ILE A 138 -4.52 -9.31 -24.74
CA ILE A 138 -4.91 -10.32 -23.77
C ILE A 138 -6.22 -10.93 -24.27
N SER A 139 -6.17 -12.19 -24.69
CA SER A 139 -7.38 -12.96 -25.03
C SER A 139 -8.06 -13.43 -23.74
N THR A 140 -9.39 -13.36 -23.71
CA THR A 140 -10.21 -13.89 -22.61
C THR A 140 -10.66 -15.33 -22.87
N GLU A 141 -10.43 -15.86 -24.07
CA GLU A 141 -10.89 -17.18 -24.49
C GLU A 141 -9.78 -18.24 -24.47
N ASP A 142 -8.51 -17.79 -24.37
CA ASP A 142 -7.35 -18.68 -24.40
C ASP A 142 -6.78 -18.92 -22.98
N ASP A 143 -5.86 -19.88 -22.85
CA ASP A 143 -5.08 -20.11 -21.63
C ASP A 143 -4.28 -18.88 -21.24
N PHE A 144 -3.95 -18.74 -19.95
CA PHE A 144 -3.14 -17.64 -19.45
C PHE A 144 -1.78 -17.58 -20.15
N SER A 145 -1.48 -16.44 -20.79
CA SER A 145 -0.21 -16.19 -21.46
C SER A 145 0.66 -15.21 -20.65
N PRO A 146 1.76 -15.67 -20.05
CA PRO A 146 2.70 -14.79 -19.32
C PRO A 146 3.28 -13.68 -20.18
N ASP A 147 3.56 -13.94 -21.48
CA ASP A 147 4.11 -12.96 -22.41
C ASP A 147 3.11 -11.83 -22.70
N SER A 148 1.85 -12.16 -22.96
CA SER A 148 0.79 -11.16 -23.17
C SER A 148 0.52 -10.35 -21.91
N PHE A 149 0.60 -10.99 -20.74
CA PHE A 149 0.39 -10.34 -19.46
C PHE A 149 1.55 -9.37 -19.12
N ALA A 150 2.80 -9.78 -19.30
CA ALA A 150 3.97 -8.92 -19.14
C ALA A 150 3.94 -7.73 -20.11
N ALA A 151 3.57 -7.97 -21.39
CA ALA A 151 3.42 -6.92 -22.38
C ALA A 151 2.34 -5.90 -21.94
N ALA A 152 1.20 -6.37 -21.45
CA ALA A 152 0.15 -5.48 -20.96
C ALA A 152 0.63 -4.60 -19.79
N ILE A 153 1.39 -5.16 -18.85
CA ILE A 153 2.00 -4.39 -17.74
C ILE A 153 2.91 -3.31 -18.28
N GLN A 154 3.88 -3.64 -19.15
CA GLN A 154 4.82 -2.67 -19.73
C GLN A 154 4.13 -1.58 -20.56
N HIS A 155 2.95 -1.87 -21.12
CA HIS A 155 2.14 -0.91 -21.90
C HIS A 155 1.09 -0.17 -21.06
N GLY A 156 1.17 -0.23 -19.72
CA GLY A 156 0.39 0.58 -18.81
C GLY A 156 -1.00 0.03 -18.47
N ALA A 157 -1.20 -1.28 -18.56
CA ALA A 157 -2.42 -1.89 -18.04
C ALA A 157 -2.49 -1.73 -16.52
N THR A 158 -3.65 -1.33 -16.00
CA THR A 158 -3.85 -1.14 -14.56
C THR A 158 -4.10 -2.47 -13.85
N ALA A 159 -3.71 -2.54 -12.56
CA ALA A 159 -3.94 -3.72 -11.72
C ALA A 159 -5.43 -4.13 -11.68
N TYR A 160 -6.35 -3.15 -11.67
CA TYR A 160 -7.80 -3.40 -11.68
C TYR A 160 -8.25 -4.18 -12.90
N ARG A 161 -7.79 -3.78 -14.10
CA ARG A 161 -8.13 -4.47 -15.36
C ARG A 161 -7.60 -5.91 -15.40
N LEU A 162 -6.38 -6.09 -14.91
CA LEU A 162 -5.73 -7.40 -14.89
C LEU A 162 -6.28 -8.32 -13.81
N GLN A 163 -6.82 -7.79 -12.71
CA GLN A 163 -7.44 -8.57 -11.64
C GLN A 163 -8.65 -9.37 -12.14
N ASP A 164 -9.53 -8.72 -12.90
CA ASP A 164 -10.71 -9.41 -13.46
C ASP A 164 -10.30 -10.50 -14.46
N HIS A 165 -9.25 -10.23 -15.23
CA HIS A 165 -8.69 -11.23 -16.14
C HIS A 165 -8.13 -12.44 -15.36
N LEU A 166 -7.32 -12.23 -14.32
CA LEU A 166 -6.73 -13.31 -13.50
C LEU A 166 -7.78 -14.17 -12.78
N ARG A 167 -8.92 -13.59 -12.40
CA ARG A 167 -10.01 -14.34 -11.74
C ARG A 167 -10.69 -15.39 -12.61
N ASN A 168 -10.53 -15.29 -13.93
CA ASN A 168 -11.17 -16.22 -14.89
C ASN A 168 -10.40 -17.54 -15.04
N TYR A 169 -9.16 -17.64 -14.51
CA TYR A 169 -8.32 -18.83 -14.63
C TYR A 169 -8.39 -19.73 -13.39
N ASP A 170 -8.12 -21.03 -13.61
CA ASP A 170 -7.97 -21.97 -12.51
C ASP A 170 -6.75 -21.59 -11.65
N SER A 171 -6.98 -21.38 -10.35
CA SER A 171 -5.95 -20.89 -9.42
C SER A 171 -4.70 -21.78 -9.33
N ARG A 172 -4.82 -23.09 -9.63
CA ARG A 172 -3.68 -24.03 -9.55
C ARG A 172 -2.79 -23.95 -10.78
N LEU A 173 -3.38 -23.80 -11.95
CA LEU A 173 -2.65 -23.61 -13.21
C LEU A 173 -1.99 -22.24 -13.21
N LEU A 174 -2.74 -21.22 -12.80
CA LEU A 174 -2.25 -19.86 -12.72
C LEU A 174 -1.04 -19.71 -11.77
N GLU A 175 -0.98 -20.45 -10.64
CA GLU A 175 0.15 -20.39 -9.71
C GLU A 175 1.48 -20.83 -10.35
N GLN A 176 1.44 -21.73 -11.34
CA GLN A 176 2.61 -22.13 -12.11
C GLN A 176 2.98 -21.09 -13.17
N ASP A 177 2.01 -20.65 -13.94
CA ASP A 177 2.22 -19.78 -15.11
C ASP A 177 2.58 -18.34 -14.69
N ILE A 178 2.09 -17.87 -13.55
CA ILE A 178 2.42 -16.53 -13.00
C ILE A 178 3.88 -16.43 -12.57
N ASN A 179 4.55 -17.56 -12.33
CA ASN A 179 5.97 -17.64 -12.03
C ASN A 179 6.84 -17.99 -13.25
N ALA A 180 6.23 -18.06 -14.45
CA ALA A 180 6.97 -18.31 -15.68
C ALA A 180 7.93 -17.17 -16.03
N ASN A 181 8.95 -17.52 -16.82
CA ASN A 181 9.92 -16.55 -17.34
C ASN A 181 9.45 -16.02 -18.70
N VAL A 182 9.42 -14.69 -18.84
CA VAL A 182 9.14 -13.96 -20.07
C VAL A 182 10.46 -13.37 -20.58
N MET A 183 10.91 -13.71 -21.76
CA MET A 183 12.21 -13.31 -22.33
C MET A 183 13.39 -13.58 -21.36
N GLY A 184 13.28 -14.64 -20.53
CA GLY A 184 14.29 -15.05 -19.54
C GLY A 184 14.16 -14.41 -18.16
N PHE A 185 13.21 -13.49 -17.94
CA PHE A 185 12.96 -12.82 -16.67
C PHE A 185 11.63 -13.31 -16.05
N PRO A 186 11.59 -13.59 -14.74
CA PRO A 186 10.31 -13.90 -14.08
C PRO A 186 9.28 -12.78 -14.31
N LEU A 187 8.04 -13.14 -14.58
CA LEU A 187 6.94 -12.20 -14.88
C LEU A 187 6.85 -11.02 -13.89
N ILE A 188 7.08 -11.28 -12.61
CA ILE A 188 6.99 -10.26 -11.55
C ILE A 188 8.04 -9.13 -11.70
N PHE A 189 9.14 -9.34 -12.43
CA PHE A 189 10.12 -8.28 -12.69
C PHE A 189 9.52 -7.14 -13.52
N TYR A 190 8.63 -7.45 -14.48
CA TYR A 190 7.93 -6.47 -15.28
C TYR A 190 6.96 -5.63 -14.44
N ALA A 191 6.33 -6.24 -13.42
CA ALA A 191 5.48 -5.51 -12.48
C ALA A 191 6.30 -4.58 -11.57
N VAL A 192 7.49 -4.99 -11.15
CA VAL A 192 8.40 -4.14 -10.36
C VAL A 192 8.94 -2.99 -11.20
N GLU A 193 9.28 -3.21 -12.49
CA GLU A 193 9.72 -2.16 -13.42
C GLU A 193 8.67 -1.06 -13.61
N SER A 194 7.36 -1.41 -13.59
CA SER A 194 6.29 -0.43 -13.72
C SER A 194 6.14 0.51 -12.50
N ASN A 195 6.78 0.18 -11.38
CA ASN A 195 6.65 0.84 -10.07
C ASN A 195 5.19 0.98 -9.58
N ASP A 196 4.30 0.09 -10.05
CA ASP A 196 2.92 0.02 -9.58
C ASP A 196 2.81 -0.99 -8.42
N GLU A 197 2.67 -0.46 -7.21
CA GLU A 197 2.51 -1.26 -5.98
C GLU A 197 1.31 -2.21 -6.06
N ASN A 198 0.20 -1.75 -6.64
CA ASN A 198 -1.02 -2.56 -6.76
C ASN A 198 -0.84 -3.72 -7.73
N MET A 199 -0.07 -3.52 -8.80
CA MET A 199 0.28 -4.57 -9.75
C MET A 199 1.12 -5.67 -9.09
N VAL A 200 2.15 -5.27 -8.32
CA VAL A 200 3.00 -6.24 -7.60
C VAL A 200 2.19 -6.97 -6.53
N ARG A 201 1.34 -6.27 -5.78
CA ARG A 201 0.43 -6.91 -4.79
C ARG A 201 -0.49 -7.93 -5.45
N LEU A 202 -1.08 -7.56 -6.58
CA LEU A 202 -1.95 -8.44 -7.36
C LEU A 202 -1.23 -9.74 -7.74
N LEU A 203 -0.06 -9.66 -8.37
CA LEU A 203 0.70 -10.86 -8.76
C LEU A 203 1.07 -11.72 -7.54
N LEU A 204 1.50 -11.10 -6.43
CA LEU A 204 1.84 -11.80 -5.20
C LEU A 204 0.63 -12.47 -4.52
N GLU A 205 -0.58 -11.94 -4.69
CA GLU A 205 -1.83 -12.54 -4.22
C GLU A 205 -2.22 -13.77 -5.03
N PHE A 206 -1.94 -13.77 -6.33
CA PHE A 206 -2.16 -14.90 -7.21
C PHE A 206 -1.01 -15.93 -7.26
N GLY A 207 -0.02 -15.79 -6.38
CA GLY A 207 1.01 -16.81 -6.15
C GLY A 207 2.38 -16.52 -6.76
N ALA A 208 2.63 -15.32 -7.28
CA ALA A 208 3.96 -14.92 -7.70
C ALA A 208 4.95 -14.93 -6.51
N SER A 209 6.20 -15.26 -6.77
CA SER A 209 7.24 -15.35 -5.74
C SER A 209 7.88 -14.00 -5.44
N ALA A 210 7.74 -13.51 -4.20
CA ALA A 210 8.46 -12.32 -3.73
C ALA A 210 10.00 -12.54 -3.66
N SER A 211 10.44 -13.80 -3.69
CA SER A 211 11.85 -14.20 -3.69
C SER A 211 12.34 -14.64 -5.07
N ALA A 212 11.67 -14.21 -6.13
CA ALA A 212 12.09 -14.50 -7.50
C ALA A 212 13.51 -13.98 -7.76
N VAL A 213 14.24 -14.69 -8.61
CA VAL A 213 15.64 -14.41 -8.96
C VAL A 213 15.78 -14.47 -10.48
N TYR A 214 16.50 -13.52 -11.06
CA TYR A 214 16.89 -13.61 -12.46
C TYR A 214 18.01 -14.66 -12.61
N GLU A 215 17.72 -15.78 -13.24
CA GLU A 215 18.60 -16.97 -13.25
C GLU A 215 19.97 -16.72 -13.85
N ALA A 216 20.07 -15.92 -14.92
CA ALA A 216 21.34 -15.72 -15.63
C ALA A 216 22.40 -14.97 -14.80
N SER A 217 22.01 -14.04 -13.94
CA SER A 217 22.90 -13.26 -13.08
C SER A 217 22.69 -13.48 -11.59
N GLN A 218 21.69 -14.31 -11.21
CA GLN A 218 21.31 -14.58 -9.82
C GLN A 218 20.88 -13.33 -9.03
N VAL A 219 20.45 -12.27 -9.72
CA VAL A 219 19.99 -11.02 -9.10
C VAL A 219 18.61 -11.24 -8.48
N PRO A 220 18.44 -11.00 -7.16
CA PRO A 220 17.14 -11.14 -6.51
C PRO A 220 16.21 -9.97 -6.87
N LEU A 221 14.91 -10.26 -6.92
CA LEU A 221 13.86 -9.27 -7.19
C LEU A 221 13.94 -8.04 -6.28
N LEU A 222 14.31 -8.23 -5.00
CA LEU A 222 14.48 -7.15 -4.03
C LEU A 222 15.58 -6.17 -4.43
N ALA A 223 16.72 -6.68 -4.97
CA ALA A 223 17.80 -5.84 -5.49
C ALA A 223 17.36 -5.09 -6.75
N PHE A 224 16.64 -5.77 -7.64
CA PHE A 224 16.08 -5.15 -8.82
C PHE A 224 15.12 -4.00 -8.46
N ALA A 225 14.23 -4.19 -7.47
CA ALA A 225 13.32 -3.16 -6.99
C ALA A 225 14.05 -1.89 -6.48
N ILE A 226 15.19 -2.06 -5.79
CA ILE A 226 16.02 -0.93 -5.36
C ILE A 226 16.66 -0.25 -6.57
N MET A 227 17.18 -1.03 -7.53
CA MET A 227 17.86 -0.49 -8.71
C MET A 227 16.91 0.19 -9.70
N CYS A 228 15.62 -0.19 -9.71
CA CYS A 228 14.59 0.53 -10.48
C CYS A 228 14.51 2.02 -10.10
N GLY A 229 14.83 2.37 -8.86
CA GLY A 229 14.91 3.77 -8.43
C GLY A 229 15.89 4.61 -9.24
N GLU A 230 17.03 4.04 -9.67
CA GLU A 230 18.01 4.69 -10.54
C GLU A 230 17.46 4.88 -11.96
N THR A 231 16.86 3.83 -12.53
CA THR A 231 16.36 3.85 -13.92
C THR A 231 15.15 4.77 -14.07
N LEU A 232 14.19 4.68 -13.13
CA LEU A 232 12.95 5.46 -13.12
C LEU A 232 13.14 6.85 -12.54
N GLN A 233 14.22 7.07 -11.79
CA GLN A 233 14.45 8.28 -10.98
C GLN A 233 13.28 8.59 -10.04
N LEU A 234 12.65 7.54 -9.49
CA LEU A 234 11.51 7.58 -8.57
C LEU A 234 11.85 6.84 -7.27
N ASP A 235 11.10 7.15 -6.21
CA ASP A 235 11.18 6.36 -4.98
C ASP A 235 10.56 4.98 -5.18
N THR A 236 11.26 3.94 -4.72
CA THR A 236 10.79 2.54 -4.76
C THR A 236 10.63 1.95 -3.36
N THR A 237 10.55 2.80 -2.34
CA THR A 237 10.46 2.35 -0.93
C THR A 237 9.21 1.51 -0.68
N ASN A 238 8.05 1.91 -1.20
CA ASN A 238 6.82 1.14 -1.07
C ASN A 238 6.94 -0.24 -1.71
N MET A 239 7.59 -0.33 -2.88
CA MET A 239 7.86 -1.58 -3.57
C MET A 239 8.71 -2.54 -2.71
N VAL A 240 9.79 -2.03 -2.11
CA VAL A 240 10.64 -2.79 -1.17
C VAL A 240 9.81 -3.27 0.03
N CYS A 241 8.97 -2.43 0.62
CA CYS A 241 8.09 -2.78 1.73
C CYS A 241 7.09 -3.89 1.35
N VAL A 242 6.48 -3.82 0.17
CA VAL A 242 5.57 -4.86 -0.34
C VAL A 242 6.29 -6.20 -0.47
N LEU A 243 7.45 -6.22 -1.12
CA LEU A 243 8.23 -7.45 -1.29
C LEU A 243 8.64 -8.06 0.06
N LEU A 244 9.15 -7.26 1.00
CA LEU A 244 9.49 -7.71 2.35
C LEU A 244 8.27 -8.25 3.11
N SER A 245 7.12 -7.59 3.00
CA SER A 245 5.86 -8.01 3.65
C SER A 245 5.36 -9.38 3.17
N LYS A 246 5.67 -9.74 1.94
CA LYS A 246 5.30 -11.01 1.30
C LYS A 246 6.43 -12.07 1.39
N GLY A 247 7.52 -11.76 2.09
CA GLY A 247 8.54 -12.73 2.47
C GLY A 247 9.83 -12.70 1.66
N ALA A 248 10.08 -11.65 0.87
CA ALA A 248 11.41 -11.41 0.32
C ALA A 248 12.44 -11.31 1.44
N SER A 249 13.60 -11.92 1.26
CA SER A 249 14.64 -11.96 2.28
C SER A 249 15.55 -10.74 2.20
N ALA A 250 15.62 -9.92 3.23
CA ALA A 250 16.60 -8.84 3.31
C ALA A 250 18.05 -9.34 3.25
N ASN A 251 18.31 -10.59 3.65
CA ASN A 251 19.64 -11.21 3.57
C ASN A 251 20.11 -11.45 2.12
N SER A 252 19.25 -11.30 1.13
CA SER A 252 19.65 -11.31 -0.28
C SER A 252 20.43 -10.05 -0.69
N ILE A 253 20.37 -8.98 0.11
CA ILE A 253 21.13 -7.75 -0.06
C ILE A 253 22.32 -7.77 0.90
N PRO A 254 23.54 -7.37 0.48
CA PRO A 254 24.69 -7.28 1.38
C PRO A 254 24.39 -6.41 2.61
N MET A 255 24.60 -6.97 3.82
CA MET A 255 24.21 -6.35 5.08
C MET A 255 24.92 -5.00 5.32
N ASP A 256 26.15 -4.88 4.86
CA ASP A 256 26.93 -3.65 4.97
C ASP A 256 26.37 -2.49 4.14
N LEU A 257 25.39 -2.71 3.27
CA LEU A 257 24.68 -1.65 2.55
C LEU A 257 23.55 -1.02 3.36
N PHE A 258 22.99 -1.71 4.36
CA PHE A 258 21.82 -1.22 5.08
C PHE A 258 21.93 -1.27 6.60
N ALA A 259 22.92 -1.91 7.19
CA ALA A 259 23.10 -2.01 8.65
C ALA A 259 24.46 -1.44 9.11
N PRO A 260 24.45 -0.49 10.08
CA PRO A 260 23.30 0.15 10.71
C PRO A 260 22.61 1.14 9.75
N TYR A 261 21.27 1.26 9.84
CA TYR A 261 20.50 2.09 8.88
C TYR A 261 20.75 3.59 9.02
N LEU A 262 21.10 4.07 10.23
CA LEU A 262 21.48 5.46 10.49
C LEU A 262 22.96 5.71 10.18
N ARG A 263 23.32 5.64 8.93
CA ARG A 263 24.65 6.04 8.46
C ARG A 263 24.54 6.77 7.15
N ASP A 264 25.37 7.77 6.96
CA ASP A 264 25.55 8.37 5.67
C ASP A 264 26.55 7.57 4.84
N GLU A 265 26.48 7.66 3.52
CA GLU A 265 27.53 7.19 2.64
C GLU A 265 28.83 7.93 2.99
N THR A 266 29.69 7.28 3.74
CA THR A 266 31.06 7.77 3.88
C THR A 266 31.75 7.48 2.56
N THR A 267 32.24 8.53 1.92
CA THR A 267 33.36 8.42 0.97
C THR A 267 34.43 7.56 1.64
N SER A 268 34.43 6.28 1.31
CA SER A 268 35.34 5.29 1.88
C SER A 268 36.72 5.49 1.31
N THR A 269 37.42 6.52 1.80
CA THR A 269 38.87 6.63 1.77
C THR A 269 39.40 6.11 3.09
N GLY A 270 39.67 4.81 3.11
CA GLY A 270 40.76 4.27 3.92
C GLY A 270 40.52 4.05 5.41
N GLN A 271 39.54 3.25 5.82
CA GLN A 271 39.69 2.49 7.06
C GLN A 271 39.36 1.01 6.82
N LYS A 272 40.40 0.20 6.66
CA LYS A 272 40.33 -1.25 6.78
C LYS A 272 40.07 -1.61 8.25
N GLY A 273 38.80 -1.51 8.66
CA GLY A 273 38.33 -2.18 9.86
C GLY A 273 38.22 -3.67 9.55
N LYS A 274 39.15 -4.46 10.02
CA LYS A 274 39.05 -5.92 10.09
C LYS A 274 37.85 -6.27 10.98
N SER A 275 36.69 -6.52 10.40
CA SER A 275 35.72 -7.43 10.99
C SER A 275 35.91 -8.78 10.37
N THR A 276 36.66 -9.62 11.07
CA THR A 276 36.70 -11.07 10.85
C THR A 276 35.39 -11.65 11.33
N ILE A 277 34.36 -11.62 10.48
CA ILE A 277 33.21 -12.51 10.57
C ILE A 277 33.01 -13.00 9.15
N ASP A 278 33.22 -14.26 8.99
CA ASP A 278 33.02 -15.16 7.85
C ASP A 278 32.61 -14.52 6.51
N ALA A 279 33.58 -14.27 5.67
CA ALA A 279 33.46 -13.91 4.25
C ALA A 279 32.84 -15.03 3.38
N ALA A 280 32.02 -15.90 3.95
CA ALA A 280 31.52 -17.12 3.29
C ALA A 280 30.14 -16.98 2.63
N ALA A 281 29.54 -15.78 2.57
CA ALA A 281 28.31 -15.56 1.81
C ALA A 281 28.18 -14.12 1.33
N GLU A 282 29.21 -13.51 0.78
CA GLU A 282 28.98 -12.37 -0.11
C GLU A 282 28.09 -12.88 -1.25
N ALA A 283 26.92 -12.26 -1.43
CA ALA A 283 25.98 -12.66 -2.45
C ALA A 283 26.73 -12.72 -3.80
N ALA A 284 26.92 -13.90 -4.35
CA ALA A 284 27.75 -14.15 -5.54
C ALA A 284 27.32 -13.30 -6.76
N TRP A 285 26.06 -12.82 -6.76
CA TRP A 285 25.49 -11.97 -7.79
C TRP A 285 25.94 -10.49 -7.69
N CYS A 286 26.39 -10.03 -6.51
CA CYS A 286 26.66 -8.62 -6.24
C CYS A 286 28.13 -8.29 -6.49
N SER A 287 28.45 -7.86 -7.71
CA SER A 287 29.79 -7.38 -8.06
C SER A 287 30.14 -6.09 -7.28
N PRO A 288 31.42 -5.72 -7.14
CA PRO A 288 31.81 -4.44 -6.53
C PRO A 288 31.20 -3.22 -7.22
N ALA A 289 30.99 -3.27 -8.53
CA ALA A 289 30.34 -2.20 -9.29
C ALA A 289 28.85 -2.13 -8.96
N THR A 290 28.14 -3.27 -8.98
CA THR A 290 26.75 -3.39 -8.56
C THR A 290 26.56 -2.92 -7.11
N LYS A 291 27.46 -3.30 -6.21
CA LYS A 291 27.43 -2.87 -4.80
C LYS A 291 27.55 -1.37 -4.66
N THR A 292 28.41 -0.72 -5.44
CA THR A 292 28.55 0.73 -5.44
C THR A 292 27.29 1.43 -5.98
N ARG A 293 26.63 0.87 -7.01
CA ARG A 293 25.38 1.38 -7.53
C ARG A 293 24.24 1.24 -6.51
N LEU A 294 24.11 0.06 -5.88
CA LEU A 294 23.13 -0.17 -4.82
C LEU A 294 23.31 0.80 -3.66
N ALA A 295 24.56 1.03 -3.22
CA ALA A 295 24.87 1.96 -2.14
C ALA A 295 24.31 3.37 -2.40
N LYS A 296 24.38 3.84 -3.65
CA LYS A 296 23.84 5.16 -4.05
C LYS A 296 22.33 5.23 -4.16
N ASN A 297 21.68 4.09 -4.41
CA ASN A 297 20.24 4.04 -4.66
C ASN A 297 19.42 3.69 -3.42
N ILE A 298 20.04 3.04 -2.44
CA ILE A 298 19.35 2.63 -1.21
C ILE A 298 19.19 3.81 -0.25
N ASN A 299 17.95 4.24 -0.02
CA ASN A 299 17.65 5.37 0.84
C ASN A 299 17.47 4.97 2.33
N LEU A 300 17.41 5.98 3.24
CA LEU A 300 17.30 5.77 4.68
C LEU A 300 16.09 4.90 5.07
N THR A 301 14.93 5.11 4.48
CA THR A 301 13.71 4.34 4.80
C THR A 301 13.83 2.89 4.34
N GLN A 302 14.42 2.64 3.18
CA GLN A 302 14.71 1.28 2.70
C GLN A 302 15.72 0.57 3.62
N ARG A 303 16.80 1.25 4.02
CA ARG A 303 17.77 0.70 4.98
C ARG A 303 17.12 0.30 6.29
N TYR A 304 16.24 1.15 6.82
CA TYR A 304 15.48 0.87 8.05
C TYR A 304 14.64 -0.42 7.93
N PHE A 305 13.85 -0.57 6.87
CA PHE A 305 13.00 -1.74 6.70
C PHE A 305 13.80 -3.01 6.41
N LEU A 306 14.90 -2.93 5.68
CA LEU A 306 15.83 -4.06 5.47
C LEU A 306 16.44 -4.51 6.79
N GLU A 307 17.02 -3.60 7.58
CA GLU A 307 17.60 -3.93 8.89
C GLU A 307 16.54 -4.48 9.85
N LYS A 308 15.36 -3.85 9.90
CA LYS A 308 14.22 -4.33 10.69
C LYS A 308 13.84 -5.76 10.29
N SER A 309 13.78 -6.06 8.99
CA SER A 309 13.46 -7.39 8.49
C SER A 309 14.43 -8.46 8.97
N THR A 310 15.74 -8.17 9.05
CA THR A 310 16.73 -9.14 9.55
C THR A 310 16.58 -9.41 11.05
N LYS A 311 16.11 -8.43 11.83
CA LYS A 311 15.90 -8.55 13.28
C LYS A 311 14.56 -9.19 13.64
N MET A 312 13.57 -9.10 12.75
CA MET A 312 12.25 -9.65 12.99
C MET A 312 12.24 -11.18 12.91
N LYS A 313 11.59 -11.82 13.90
CA LYS A 313 11.34 -13.26 13.84
C LYS A 313 10.23 -13.55 12.81
N PRO A 314 10.46 -14.45 11.84
CA PRO A 314 9.42 -14.81 10.88
C PRO A 314 8.19 -15.38 11.60
N PRO A 315 6.97 -15.09 11.10
CA PRO A 315 5.75 -15.66 11.66
C PRO A 315 5.81 -17.20 11.68
N SER A 316 5.35 -17.82 12.78
CA SER A 316 5.34 -19.27 12.91
C SER A 316 4.51 -19.93 11.79
N LYS A 317 4.83 -21.19 11.46
CA LYS A 317 4.06 -21.96 10.45
C LYS A 317 2.56 -21.95 10.75
N LYS A 318 2.18 -22.05 12.03
CA LYS A 318 0.79 -22.01 12.48
C LYS A 318 0.14 -20.63 12.22
N LYS A 319 0.81 -19.52 12.53
CA LYS A 319 0.29 -18.17 12.22
C LYS A 319 0.05 -17.99 10.72
N ARG A 320 1.01 -18.41 9.88
CA ARG A 320 0.87 -18.36 8.41
C ARG A 320 -0.28 -19.22 7.90
N GLN A 321 -0.45 -20.42 8.44
CA GLN A 321 -1.55 -21.32 8.09
C GLN A 321 -2.92 -20.72 8.45
N ILE A 322 -3.07 -20.18 9.67
CA ILE A 322 -4.30 -19.52 10.12
C ILE A 322 -4.62 -18.32 9.24
N ALA A 323 -3.61 -17.47 8.97
CA ALA A 323 -3.78 -16.31 8.11
C ALA A 323 -4.25 -16.69 6.69
N ARG A 324 -3.72 -17.80 6.13
CA ARG A 324 -4.15 -18.33 4.82
C ARG A 324 -5.60 -18.83 4.87
N ILE A 325 -5.96 -19.67 5.85
CA ILE A 325 -7.32 -20.23 5.98
C ILE A 325 -8.37 -19.12 6.17
N LYS A 326 -8.00 -18.02 6.81
CA LYS A 326 -8.91 -16.90 7.12
C LYS A 326 -8.84 -15.76 6.10
N ASN A 327 -8.09 -15.93 5.01
CA ASN A 327 -7.84 -14.90 3.99
C ASN A 327 -7.41 -13.56 4.60
N CYS A 328 -6.38 -13.61 5.46
CA CYS A 328 -5.83 -12.44 6.12
C CYS A 328 -4.28 -12.45 6.15
N GLN A 329 -3.66 -12.99 5.07
CA GLN A 329 -2.19 -13.07 4.98
C GLN A 329 -1.53 -11.68 5.05
N GLY A 330 -2.17 -10.64 4.51
CA GLY A 330 -1.70 -9.27 4.56
C GLY A 330 -1.46 -8.75 5.98
N LEU A 331 -2.22 -9.27 6.98
CA LEU A 331 -2.03 -8.93 8.39
C LEU A 331 -0.59 -9.13 8.87
N LEU A 332 0.08 -10.19 8.38
CA LEU A 332 1.46 -10.51 8.78
C LEU A 332 2.48 -9.51 8.22
N GLY A 333 2.09 -8.72 7.22
CA GLY A 333 2.91 -7.69 6.59
C GLY A 333 2.81 -6.30 7.25
N ILE A 334 1.86 -6.05 8.17
CA ILE A 334 1.66 -4.73 8.81
C ILE A 334 2.96 -4.10 9.32
N PRO A 335 3.91 -4.84 9.95
CA PRO A 335 5.14 -4.23 10.45
C PRO A 335 6.00 -3.52 9.39
N TYR A 336 5.81 -3.82 8.10
CA TYR A 336 6.55 -3.20 7.00
C TYR A 336 5.93 -1.91 6.48
N PHE A 337 4.76 -1.51 6.99
CA PHE A 337 4.05 -0.29 6.59
C PHE A 337 3.98 0.75 7.71
N LEU A 338 4.42 0.39 8.91
CA LEU A 338 4.48 1.28 10.06
C LEU A 338 5.90 1.41 10.61
N ILE A 339 6.36 2.66 10.76
CA ILE A 339 7.65 2.97 11.37
C ILE A 339 7.46 3.03 12.90
N GLY A 340 8.35 2.40 13.67
CA GLY A 340 8.45 2.57 15.12
C GLY A 340 7.39 1.87 15.98
N GLN A 341 6.35 1.27 15.40
CA GLN A 341 5.23 0.71 16.17
C GLN A 341 5.23 -0.83 16.16
N HIS A 342 6.40 -1.47 16.26
CA HIS A 342 6.51 -2.93 16.23
C HIS A 342 5.75 -3.62 17.37
N VAL A 343 5.70 -3.01 18.55
CA VAL A 343 4.97 -3.52 19.72
C VAL A 343 3.47 -3.54 19.46
N ALA A 344 2.91 -2.44 18.97
CA ALA A 344 1.50 -2.33 18.64
C ALA A 344 1.10 -3.30 17.52
N THR A 345 1.93 -3.43 16.48
CA THR A 345 1.66 -4.33 15.35
C THR A 345 1.72 -5.80 15.77
N ASP A 346 2.68 -6.21 16.59
CA ASP A 346 2.79 -7.60 17.09
C ASP A 346 1.60 -7.99 17.95
N LEU A 347 1.16 -7.11 18.85
CA LEU A 347 -0.04 -7.32 19.67
C LEU A 347 -1.30 -7.41 18.80
N LEU A 348 -1.46 -6.49 17.86
CA LEU A 348 -2.60 -6.45 16.94
C LEU A 348 -2.69 -7.73 16.12
N ILE A 349 -1.59 -8.18 15.51
CA ILE A 349 -1.53 -9.45 14.76
C ILE A 349 -1.94 -10.61 15.64
N GLN A 350 -1.42 -10.68 16.87
CA GLN A 350 -1.73 -11.77 17.78
C GLN A 350 -3.21 -11.77 18.16
N ARG A 351 -3.80 -10.63 18.48
CA ARG A 351 -5.20 -10.51 18.89
C ARG A 351 -6.17 -10.81 17.76
N LEU A 352 -5.91 -10.28 16.58
CA LEU A 352 -6.72 -10.56 15.39
C LEU A 352 -6.70 -12.06 15.03
N LEU A 353 -5.51 -12.67 14.95
CA LEU A 353 -5.41 -14.11 14.67
C LEU A 353 -6.11 -14.95 15.74
N THR A 354 -5.97 -14.61 17.04
CA THR A 354 -6.64 -15.33 18.13
C THR A 354 -8.16 -15.21 18.01
N HIS A 355 -8.68 -14.02 17.73
CA HIS A 355 -10.11 -13.79 17.52
C HIS A 355 -10.65 -14.60 16.32
N LEU A 356 -9.90 -14.65 15.22
CA LEU A 356 -10.29 -15.37 14.00
C LEU A 356 -10.22 -16.91 14.13
N MET A 357 -9.49 -17.44 15.11
CA MET A 357 -9.36 -18.89 15.30
C MET A 357 -10.65 -19.56 15.78
N MET A 358 -11.43 -18.87 16.59
CA MET A 358 -12.65 -19.40 17.19
C MET A 358 -13.88 -18.70 16.63
N PRO A 359 -14.96 -19.43 16.31
CA PRO A 359 -16.24 -18.79 16.03
C PRO A 359 -16.72 -18.07 17.29
N THR A 360 -16.89 -16.77 17.21
CA THR A 360 -17.38 -15.94 18.31
C THR A 360 -18.64 -15.20 17.87
N LYS A 361 -19.56 -15.00 18.82
CA LYS A 361 -20.73 -14.13 18.62
C LYS A 361 -20.46 -12.70 19.07
N HIS A 362 -19.34 -12.48 19.73
CA HIS A 362 -18.93 -11.17 20.22
C HIS A 362 -17.97 -10.52 19.21
N PRO A 363 -18.16 -9.27 18.86
CA PRO A 363 -17.23 -8.52 18.01
C PRO A 363 -15.88 -8.34 18.71
N LEU A 364 -14.85 -8.04 17.93
CA LEU A 364 -13.56 -7.65 18.48
C LEU A 364 -13.57 -6.14 18.74
N VAL A 365 -13.35 -5.73 19.98
CA VAL A 365 -13.28 -4.33 20.39
C VAL A 365 -11.88 -4.02 20.89
N LEU A 366 -11.15 -3.17 20.16
CA LEU A 366 -9.78 -2.78 20.47
C LEU A 366 -9.71 -1.29 20.86
N CYS A 367 -8.83 -0.96 21.80
CA CYS A 367 -8.52 0.41 22.14
C CYS A 367 -7.09 0.73 21.69
N PHE A 368 -6.94 1.62 20.70
CA PHE A 368 -5.65 2.16 20.29
C PHE A 368 -5.33 3.35 21.19
N ALA A 369 -4.37 3.18 22.07
CA ALA A 369 -3.98 4.18 23.06
C ALA A 369 -2.59 4.73 22.75
N GLY A 370 -2.42 6.04 22.84
CA GLY A 370 -1.11 6.64 22.66
C GLY A 370 -1.18 8.09 22.17
N PRO A 371 -0.07 8.82 22.27
CA PRO A 371 -0.04 10.25 21.99
C PRO A 371 -0.49 10.59 20.57
N SER A 372 -0.95 11.80 20.37
CA SER A 372 -1.33 12.31 19.05
C SER A 372 -0.16 12.18 18.07
N GLY A 373 -0.45 11.86 16.81
CA GLY A 373 0.58 11.72 15.77
C GLY A 373 1.47 10.47 15.86
N HIS A 374 1.14 9.48 16.72
CA HIS A 374 1.90 8.22 16.82
C HIS A 374 1.36 7.10 15.94
N GLY A 375 0.45 7.40 15.00
CA GLY A 375 0.03 6.47 13.95
C GLY A 375 -1.22 5.66 14.25
N LYS A 376 -2.10 6.06 15.19
CA LYS A 376 -3.36 5.34 15.50
C LYS A 376 -4.25 5.20 14.27
N THR A 377 -4.57 6.30 13.62
CA THR A 377 -5.39 6.34 12.41
C THR A 377 -4.71 5.64 11.23
N GLU A 378 -3.40 5.83 11.08
CA GLU A 378 -2.61 5.15 10.04
C GLU A 378 -2.61 3.63 10.21
N LEU A 379 -2.47 3.14 11.45
CA LEU A 379 -2.54 1.69 11.74
C LEU A 379 -3.91 1.11 11.37
N ALA A 380 -5.00 1.83 11.62
CA ALA A 380 -6.34 1.40 11.25
C ALA A 380 -6.53 1.36 9.72
N ARG A 381 -6.03 2.37 9.00
CA ARG A 381 -6.06 2.40 7.53
C ARG A 381 -5.26 1.26 6.91
N GLN A 382 -4.03 1.05 7.40
CA GLN A 382 -3.20 -0.07 6.94
C GLN A 382 -3.85 -1.42 7.23
N LEU A 383 -4.54 -1.55 8.35
CA LEU A 383 -5.28 -2.76 8.67
C LEU A 383 -6.41 -3.03 7.67
N GLY A 384 -7.22 -2.02 7.34
CA GLY A 384 -8.27 -2.11 6.32
C GLY A 384 -7.70 -2.51 4.95
N HIS A 385 -6.69 -1.78 4.50
CA HIS A 385 -6.04 -2.03 3.22
C HIS A 385 -5.43 -3.44 3.10
N LEU A 386 -4.65 -3.88 4.10
CA LEU A 386 -3.96 -5.18 4.06
C LEU A 386 -4.89 -6.38 4.24
N LEU A 387 -6.05 -6.19 4.86
CA LEU A 387 -7.07 -7.23 5.02
C LEU A 387 -8.13 -7.18 3.91
N SER A 388 -8.08 -6.19 3.03
CA SER A 388 -9.14 -5.92 2.04
C SER A 388 -10.51 -5.87 2.71
N LEU A 389 -10.59 -5.14 3.84
CA LEU A 389 -11.82 -4.91 4.60
C LEU A 389 -12.23 -3.44 4.47
N ASP A 390 -13.51 -3.24 4.29
CA ASP A 390 -14.10 -1.91 4.32
C ASP A 390 -13.92 -1.30 5.70
N LEU A 391 -13.52 -0.03 5.72
CA LEU A 391 -13.20 0.75 6.91
C LEU A 391 -14.03 2.03 6.95
N GLU A 392 -14.86 2.15 7.98
CA GLU A 392 -15.53 3.40 8.31
C GLU A 392 -14.72 4.16 9.37
N VAL A 393 -14.28 5.37 9.04
CA VAL A 393 -13.53 6.27 9.94
C VAL A 393 -14.46 7.35 10.45
N VAL A 394 -14.64 7.39 11.75
CA VAL A 394 -15.58 8.29 12.43
C VAL A 394 -14.80 9.24 13.32
N ASP A 395 -14.84 10.52 13.00
CA ASP A 395 -14.34 11.58 13.87
C ASP A 395 -15.36 11.92 14.96
N CYS A 396 -15.05 11.53 16.18
CA CYS A 396 -15.93 11.73 17.33
C CYS A 396 -15.78 13.12 18.00
N THR A 397 -14.97 14.03 17.45
CA THR A 397 -14.61 15.32 18.09
C THR A 397 -15.82 16.17 18.44
N THR A 398 -16.85 16.16 17.59
CA THR A 398 -18.05 17.01 17.74
C THR A 398 -19.27 16.26 18.29
N PHE A 399 -19.16 14.97 18.53
CA PHE A 399 -20.32 14.14 18.88
C PHE A 399 -20.71 14.31 20.35
N THR A 400 -21.93 14.78 20.58
CA THR A 400 -22.51 14.97 21.92
C THR A 400 -23.68 14.03 22.18
N HIS A 401 -24.41 13.62 21.14
CA HIS A 401 -25.59 12.77 21.21
C HIS A 401 -25.47 11.50 20.36
N GLU A 402 -26.15 10.43 20.77
CA GLU A 402 -26.16 9.16 20.04
C GLU A 402 -26.66 9.29 18.59
N MET A 403 -27.48 10.32 18.31
CA MET A 403 -28.03 10.55 16.98
C MET A 403 -26.97 11.03 15.97
N GLU A 404 -25.87 11.61 16.44
CA GLU A 404 -24.75 12.02 15.58
C GLU A 404 -23.96 10.80 15.13
N LEU A 405 -23.82 9.80 16.00
CA LEU A 405 -23.12 8.56 15.67
C LEU A 405 -24.01 7.61 14.83
N PHE A 406 -25.25 7.35 15.27
CA PHE A 406 -26.10 6.31 14.68
C PHE A 406 -27.28 6.85 13.86
N GLY A 407 -27.43 8.16 13.73
CA GLY A 407 -28.56 8.77 13.06
C GLY A 407 -29.83 8.86 13.93
N PRO A 408 -30.80 9.71 13.53
CA PRO A 408 -32.04 9.88 14.25
C PRO A 408 -32.97 8.68 14.11
N ARG A 409 -33.75 8.41 15.17
CA ARG A 409 -34.80 7.35 15.17
C ARG A 409 -36.13 7.93 14.65
N ARG A 410 -37.03 7.07 14.18
CA ARG A 410 -38.43 7.48 13.93
C ARG A 410 -39.04 8.04 15.22
N PRO A 411 -39.80 9.12 15.18
CA PRO A 411 -40.28 9.90 14.02
C PRO A 411 -39.45 11.18 13.74
N TYR A 412 -38.23 11.29 14.23
CA TYR A 412 -37.40 12.49 14.06
C TYR A 412 -37.14 12.79 12.58
N HIS A 413 -37.02 14.08 12.25
CA HIS A 413 -36.69 14.53 10.91
C HIS A 413 -35.35 13.96 10.46
N GLY A 414 -35.23 13.52 9.20
CA GLY A 414 -34.00 12.97 8.65
C GLY A 414 -33.70 11.51 9.00
N TYR A 415 -34.60 10.79 9.70
CA TYR A 415 -34.36 9.39 10.06
C TYR A 415 -34.15 8.49 8.84
N GLN A 416 -34.68 8.84 7.67
CA GLN A 416 -34.58 8.07 6.44
C GLN A 416 -33.14 8.07 5.87
N THR A 417 -32.39 9.15 6.09
CA THR A 417 -31.01 9.29 5.60
C THR A 417 -30.04 8.41 6.40
N GLY A 418 -30.30 8.24 7.72
CA GLY A 418 -29.36 7.56 8.62
C GLY A 418 -28.10 8.38 8.89
N SER A 419 -27.08 7.74 9.48
CA SER A 419 -25.70 8.23 9.57
C SER A 419 -24.78 7.32 8.75
N SER A 420 -23.56 7.77 8.50
CA SER A 420 -22.53 6.95 7.83
C SER A 420 -22.36 5.61 8.54
N VAL A 421 -22.18 5.61 9.87
CA VAL A 421 -22.02 4.39 10.68
C VAL A 421 -23.25 3.48 10.59
N ASN A 422 -24.47 4.02 10.70
CA ASN A 422 -25.69 3.22 10.56
C ASN A 422 -25.76 2.52 9.20
N ASN A 423 -25.52 3.29 8.14
CA ASN A 423 -25.59 2.79 6.76
C ASN A 423 -24.51 1.75 6.51
N PHE A 424 -23.29 2.03 6.94
CA PHE A 424 -22.16 1.11 6.86
C PHE A 424 -22.43 -0.22 7.56
N LEU A 425 -22.94 -0.21 8.80
CA LEU A 425 -23.26 -1.43 9.54
C LEU A 425 -24.38 -2.24 8.88
N VAL A 426 -25.36 -1.58 8.26
CA VAL A 426 -26.44 -2.24 7.52
C VAL A 426 -25.90 -2.94 6.29
N GLU A 427 -25.07 -2.27 5.51
CA GLU A 427 -24.45 -2.81 4.30
C GLU A 427 -23.55 -4.02 4.61
N HIS A 428 -22.84 -3.98 5.75
CA HIS A 428 -21.89 -5.02 6.15
C HIS A 428 -22.47 -6.02 7.15
N SER A 429 -23.79 -6.13 7.27
CA SER A 429 -24.44 -7.05 8.22
C SER A 429 -23.95 -8.49 8.02
N GLY A 430 -23.35 -9.08 9.07
CA GLY A 430 -22.80 -10.43 9.06
C GLY A 430 -21.47 -10.59 8.34
N ARG A 431 -20.95 -9.54 7.66
CA ARG A 431 -19.64 -9.52 7.01
C ARG A 431 -18.58 -8.94 7.93
N ARG A 432 -17.29 -9.20 7.62
CA ARG A 432 -16.18 -8.56 8.33
C ARG A 432 -15.98 -7.16 7.77
N CYS A 433 -15.92 -6.18 8.67
CA CYS A 433 -15.63 -4.78 8.38
C CYS A 433 -14.97 -4.14 9.59
N ILE A 434 -14.47 -2.92 9.45
CA ILE A 434 -13.80 -2.17 10.51
C ILE A 434 -14.55 -0.86 10.74
N VAL A 435 -14.88 -0.56 12.01
CA VAL A 435 -15.34 0.77 12.42
C VAL A 435 -14.29 1.36 13.35
N PHE A 436 -13.73 2.49 12.94
CA PHE A 436 -12.70 3.21 13.67
C PHE A 436 -13.28 4.51 14.24
N LEU A 437 -13.36 4.60 15.57
CA LEU A 437 -13.84 5.76 16.32
C LEU A 437 -12.63 6.58 16.78
N ASP A 438 -12.33 7.66 16.08
CA ASP A 438 -11.21 8.55 16.41
C ASP A 438 -11.61 9.57 17.48
N GLU A 439 -10.64 10.05 18.27
CA GLU A 439 -10.82 11.01 19.39
C GLU A 439 -11.94 10.58 20.37
N PHE A 440 -11.98 9.28 20.71
CA PHE A 440 -13.04 8.67 21.52
C PHE A 440 -13.22 9.34 22.89
N GLU A 441 -12.19 9.95 23.47
CA GLU A 441 -12.25 10.72 24.72
C GLU A 441 -13.12 11.97 24.65
N LYS A 442 -13.51 12.43 23.46
CA LYS A 442 -14.40 13.58 23.27
C LYS A 442 -15.87 13.21 23.37
N THR A 443 -16.18 11.92 23.35
CA THR A 443 -17.56 11.42 23.36
C THR A 443 -18.21 11.50 24.74
N THR A 444 -19.55 11.52 24.76
CA THR A 444 -20.36 11.60 25.98
C THR A 444 -20.77 10.22 26.49
N THR A 445 -21.26 10.19 27.74
CA THR A 445 -21.82 8.95 28.35
C THR A 445 -23.02 8.39 27.56
N GLU A 446 -23.78 9.24 26.87
CA GLU A 446 -24.91 8.81 26.02
C GLU A 446 -24.42 7.97 24.85
N ILE A 447 -23.35 8.42 24.18
CA ILE A 447 -22.70 7.68 23.09
C ILE A 447 -22.12 6.35 23.61
N HIS A 448 -21.46 6.40 24.78
CA HIS A 448 -20.94 5.17 25.41
C HIS A 448 -22.03 4.13 25.64
N GLN A 449 -23.20 4.55 26.15
CA GLN A 449 -24.35 3.65 26.38
C GLN A 449 -24.90 3.08 25.07
N SER A 450 -24.92 3.85 23.99
CA SER A 450 -25.41 3.39 22.69
C SER A 450 -24.53 2.31 22.05
N LEU A 451 -23.23 2.30 22.38
CA LEU A 451 -22.24 1.31 21.90
C LEU A 451 -22.27 0.00 22.69
N LEU A 452 -22.88 -0.07 23.88
CA LEU A 452 -22.81 -1.26 24.73
C LEU A 452 -23.36 -2.50 24.05
N LEU A 453 -24.50 -2.39 23.37
CA LEU A 453 -25.15 -3.51 22.71
C LEU A 453 -24.38 -3.99 21.47
N PRO A 454 -23.93 -3.11 20.56
CA PRO A 454 -23.04 -3.48 19.46
C PRO A 454 -21.75 -4.15 19.93
N PHE A 455 -21.13 -3.69 21.02
CA PHE A 455 -19.86 -4.21 21.53
C PHE A 455 -20.01 -5.57 22.25
N ASP A 456 -21.14 -5.81 22.91
CA ASP A 456 -21.35 -7.00 23.72
C ASP A 456 -21.87 -8.18 22.89
N ASN A 457 -23.01 -7.99 22.26
CA ASN A 457 -23.72 -9.06 21.55
C ASN A 457 -23.49 -9.05 20.03
N GLY A 458 -22.80 -8.04 19.47
CA GLY A 458 -22.72 -7.84 18.03
C GLY A 458 -24.09 -7.57 17.39
N GLU A 459 -25.02 -6.99 18.17
CA GLU A 459 -26.37 -6.71 17.71
C GLU A 459 -26.60 -5.21 17.64
N TYR A 460 -27.12 -4.77 16.51
CA TYR A 460 -27.50 -3.40 16.26
C TYR A 460 -28.90 -3.35 15.62
N ARG A 461 -29.61 -2.25 15.73
CA ARG A 461 -30.87 -2.01 15.02
C ARG A 461 -30.75 -0.81 14.10
N ASP A 462 -31.01 -1.04 12.83
CA ASP A 462 -31.08 0.05 11.82
C ASP A 462 -32.05 1.14 12.31
N ARG A 463 -31.55 2.35 12.40
CA ARG A 463 -32.34 3.50 12.87
C ARG A 463 -33.42 3.90 11.87
N ARG A 464 -33.27 3.56 10.58
CA ARG A 464 -34.20 3.87 9.50
C ARG A 464 -35.38 2.88 9.46
N THR A 465 -35.09 1.58 9.52
CA THR A 465 -36.10 0.52 9.35
C THR A 465 -36.48 -0.15 10.67
N GLY A 466 -35.58 -0.20 11.63
CA GLY A 466 -35.74 -0.94 12.89
C GLY A 466 -35.29 -2.41 12.80
N ASP A 467 -34.75 -2.83 11.64
CA ASP A 467 -34.29 -4.20 11.43
C ASP A 467 -33.09 -4.54 12.30
N LYS A 468 -32.97 -5.82 12.62
CA LYS A 468 -31.84 -6.34 13.41
C LYS A 468 -30.64 -6.58 12.50
N ILE A 469 -29.52 -5.93 12.81
CA ILE A 469 -28.26 -6.00 12.09
C ILE A 469 -27.27 -6.84 12.90
N ASN A 470 -26.54 -7.71 12.21
CA ASN A 470 -25.52 -8.55 12.82
C ASN A 470 -24.14 -7.91 12.68
N CYS A 471 -23.58 -7.38 13.77
CA CYS A 471 -22.26 -6.77 13.86
C CYS A 471 -21.23 -7.70 14.54
N SER A 472 -21.49 -9.00 14.70
CA SER A 472 -20.59 -9.92 15.40
C SER A 472 -19.22 -10.07 14.72
N ASN A 473 -19.14 -9.82 13.42
CA ASN A 473 -17.91 -9.85 12.64
C ASN A 473 -17.25 -8.48 12.47
N THR A 474 -17.85 -7.41 12.99
CA THR A 474 -17.29 -6.06 12.97
C THR A 474 -16.10 -5.97 13.93
N ILE A 475 -15.00 -5.38 13.47
CA ILE A 475 -13.85 -5.04 14.29
C ILE A 475 -14.01 -3.57 14.68
N TRP A 476 -14.27 -3.34 15.99
CA TRP A 476 -14.37 -1.98 16.51
C TRP A 476 -13.02 -1.53 17.04
N ILE A 477 -12.59 -0.36 16.64
CA ILE A 477 -11.34 0.24 17.10
C ILE A 477 -11.65 1.63 17.64
N MET A 478 -11.41 1.84 18.92
CA MET A 478 -11.48 3.15 19.56
C MET A 478 -10.08 3.73 19.67
N ALA A 479 -9.83 4.89 19.13
CA ALA A 479 -8.58 5.61 19.31
C ALA A 479 -8.75 6.71 20.37
N THR A 480 -7.81 6.79 21.31
CA THR A 480 -7.88 7.75 22.41
C THR A 480 -6.51 8.29 22.79
N ASN A 481 -6.47 9.57 23.14
CA ASN A 481 -5.32 10.26 23.75
C ASN A 481 -5.43 10.33 25.28
N ALA A 482 -6.55 9.90 25.88
CA ALA A 482 -6.79 10.01 27.32
C ALA A 482 -5.82 9.18 28.18
N LEU A 483 -5.03 8.29 27.57
CA LEU A 483 -4.08 7.40 28.23
C LEU A 483 -2.60 7.81 27.99
N ASP A 484 -2.38 8.95 27.33
CA ASP A 484 -1.05 9.39 26.88
C ASP A 484 -0.04 9.51 28.01
N ASP A 485 -0.41 10.22 29.08
CA ASP A 485 0.49 10.41 30.22
C ASP A 485 0.89 9.06 30.84
N THR A 486 -0.04 8.10 30.93
CA THR A 486 0.26 6.76 31.45
C THR A 486 1.28 6.01 30.57
N ILE A 487 1.18 6.16 29.24
CA ILE A 487 2.11 5.52 28.30
C ILE A 487 3.47 6.20 28.33
N LEU A 488 3.50 7.54 28.33
CA LEU A 488 4.75 8.32 28.39
C LEU A 488 5.51 8.06 29.68
N ASP A 489 4.84 8.16 30.84
CA ASP A 489 5.46 7.89 32.15
C ASP A 489 5.98 6.45 32.25
N PHE A 490 5.22 5.48 31.70
CA PHE A 490 5.66 4.09 31.67
C PHE A 490 6.87 3.87 30.78
N TYR A 491 6.88 4.49 29.61
CA TYR A 491 7.98 4.41 28.64
C TYR A 491 9.27 5.00 29.23
N ASP A 492 9.19 6.17 29.84
CA ASP A 492 10.33 6.86 30.47
C ASP A 492 10.93 6.08 31.65
N GLN A 493 10.11 5.25 32.33
CA GLN A 493 10.56 4.40 33.45
C GLN A 493 11.05 3.01 33.02
N ASN A 494 10.79 2.57 31.79
CA ASN A 494 11.02 1.19 31.34
C ASN A 494 11.55 1.13 29.90
N ASP A 495 12.77 1.62 29.68
CA ASP A 495 13.43 1.62 28.34
C ASP A 495 13.44 0.25 27.66
N ALA A 496 13.47 -0.84 28.45
CA ALA A 496 13.47 -2.21 27.96
C ALA A 496 12.19 -2.61 27.19
N ILE A 497 11.11 -1.81 27.23
CA ILE A 497 9.88 -2.07 26.47
C ILE A 497 10.11 -1.97 24.95
N ALA A 498 11.03 -1.10 24.53
CA ALA A 498 11.47 -0.94 23.14
C ALA A 498 12.66 -1.86 22.79
N GLY A 499 13.23 -2.56 23.77
CA GLY A 499 14.41 -3.42 23.63
C GLY A 499 14.13 -4.72 22.86
N ASP A 500 15.22 -5.46 22.57
CA ASP A 500 15.17 -6.69 21.76
C ASP A 500 14.78 -7.95 22.57
N ASP A 501 14.81 -7.89 23.92
CA ASP A 501 14.40 -9.03 24.76
C ASP A 501 12.88 -9.22 24.74
N ALA A 502 12.45 -10.25 24.01
CA ALA A 502 11.04 -10.58 23.88
C ALA A 502 10.38 -11.01 25.21
N GLY A 503 11.15 -11.59 26.16
CA GLY A 503 10.63 -12.02 27.45
C GLY A 503 10.29 -10.84 28.35
N GLU A 504 11.26 -9.94 28.53
CA GLU A 504 11.08 -8.72 29.32
C GLU A 504 10.04 -7.80 28.70
N ARG A 505 10.08 -7.62 27.38
CA ARG A 505 9.06 -6.85 26.64
C ARG A 505 7.65 -7.37 26.90
N THR A 506 7.42 -8.69 26.85
CA THR A 506 6.11 -9.28 27.11
C THR A 506 5.64 -9.01 28.55
N ARG A 507 6.53 -9.08 29.51
CA ARG A 507 6.25 -8.78 30.92
C ARG A 507 5.86 -7.31 31.12
N LEU A 508 6.62 -6.39 30.53
CA LEU A 508 6.35 -4.96 30.59
C LEU A 508 5.04 -4.59 29.91
N LEU A 509 4.73 -5.18 28.75
CA LEU A 509 3.47 -4.96 28.05
C LEU A 509 2.27 -5.43 28.85
N LYS A 510 2.38 -6.55 29.57
CA LYS A 510 1.31 -7.00 30.45
C LYS A 510 1.07 -6.01 31.59
N LYS A 511 2.15 -5.47 32.18
CA LYS A 511 2.06 -4.44 33.23
C LYS A 511 1.44 -3.14 32.71
N LEU A 512 1.90 -2.68 31.54
CA LEU A 512 1.33 -1.50 30.89
C LEU A 512 -0.15 -1.70 30.58
N GLY A 513 -0.54 -2.84 30.01
CA GLY A 513 -1.94 -3.15 29.70
C GLY A 513 -2.85 -3.08 30.93
N GLN A 514 -2.40 -3.56 32.09
CA GLN A 514 -3.14 -3.43 33.35
C GLN A 514 -3.32 -1.95 33.78
N GLN A 515 -2.26 -1.15 33.72
CA GLN A 515 -2.33 0.29 34.04
C GLN A 515 -3.26 1.05 33.08
N LEU A 516 -3.21 0.72 31.79
CA LEU A 516 -4.10 1.31 30.79
C LEU A 516 -5.56 0.95 31.07
N GLN A 517 -5.85 -0.30 31.40
CA GLN A 517 -7.19 -0.74 31.75
C GLN A 517 -7.72 -0.03 33.02
N GLU A 518 -6.91 0.07 34.06
CA GLU A 518 -7.26 0.78 35.29
C GLU A 518 -7.53 2.27 35.03
N ARG A 519 -6.67 2.91 34.24
CA ARG A 519 -6.85 4.32 33.88
C ARG A 519 -8.07 4.56 33.01
N PHE A 520 -8.30 3.68 32.02
CA PHE A 520 -9.49 3.74 31.17
C PHE A 520 -10.78 3.53 31.96
N LEU A 521 -10.77 2.61 32.94
CA LEU A 521 -11.89 2.38 33.85
C LEU A 521 -12.24 3.65 34.67
N GLN A 522 -11.24 4.39 35.11
CA GLN A 522 -11.45 5.66 35.84
C GLN A 522 -12.10 6.75 34.96
N ILE A 523 -11.76 6.78 33.68
CA ILE A 523 -12.22 7.82 32.75
C ILE A 523 -13.59 7.47 32.14
N PHE A 524 -13.77 6.25 31.62
CA PHE A 524 -14.92 5.85 30.82
C PHE A 524 -15.91 4.95 31.58
N GLY A 525 -15.54 4.48 32.76
CA GLY A 525 -16.39 3.65 33.61
C GLY A 525 -16.41 2.16 33.20
N ALA A 526 -16.96 1.34 34.11
CA ALA A 526 -16.99 -0.11 33.96
C ALA A 526 -17.78 -0.64 32.74
N PRO A 527 -18.90 -0.03 32.32
CA PRO A 527 -19.70 -0.61 31.22
C PRO A 527 -18.93 -0.69 29.89
N VAL A 528 -18.21 0.36 29.52
CA VAL A 528 -17.40 0.37 28.28
C VAL A 528 -16.14 -0.45 28.46
N THR A 529 -15.41 -0.25 29.58
CA THR A 529 -14.14 -0.93 29.85
C THR A 529 -14.28 -2.45 29.83
N GLY A 530 -15.40 -2.99 30.37
CA GLY A 530 -15.65 -4.43 30.40
C GLY A 530 -15.87 -5.08 29.02
N ARG A 531 -16.03 -4.29 27.97
CA ARG A 531 -16.26 -4.76 26.59
C ARG A 531 -15.04 -4.64 25.70
N ILE A 532 -13.99 -3.95 26.17
CA ILE A 532 -12.72 -3.86 25.45
C ILE A 532 -12.01 -5.21 25.50
N SER A 533 -11.71 -5.76 24.33
CA SER A 533 -10.99 -7.02 24.20
C SER A 533 -9.51 -6.86 24.55
N ASP A 534 -8.89 -5.74 24.12
CA ASP A 534 -7.49 -5.43 24.45
C ASP A 534 -7.12 -3.97 24.21
N PHE A 535 -6.04 -3.53 24.85
CA PHE A 535 -5.41 -2.24 24.65
C PHE A 535 -4.15 -2.40 23.78
N ILE A 536 -4.05 -1.63 22.72
CA ILE A 536 -2.91 -1.60 21.80
C ILE A 536 -2.16 -0.29 22.03
N PRO A 537 -1.09 -0.27 22.84
CA PRO A 537 -0.33 0.94 23.12
C PRO A 537 0.57 1.29 21.92
N LEU A 538 0.49 2.54 21.47
CA LEU A 538 1.44 3.14 20.54
C LEU A 538 2.49 3.89 21.36
N LEU A 539 3.74 3.49 21.20
CA LEU A 539 4.86 4.01 22.00
C LEU A 539 5.52 5.22 21.33
N PRO A 540 6.23 6.06 22.09
CA PRO A 540 7.06 7.13 21.54
C PRO A 540 8.10 6.60 20.54
N PHE A 541 8.42 7.40 19.54
CA PHE A 541 9.43 7.07 18.54
C PHE A 541 10.84 7.27 19.07
N SER A 542 11.73 6.30 18.84
CA SER A 542 13.16 6.46 19.06
C SER A 542 13.75 7.53 18.13
N ALA A 543 14.90 8.10 18.46
CA ALA A 543 15.56 9.11 17.63
C ALA A 543 15.81 8.65 16.19
N GLY A 544 16.13 7.36 16.02
CA GLY A 544 16.31 6.78 14.70
C GLY A 544 15.00 6.69 13.90
N GLU A 545 13.92 6.27 14.54
CA GLU A 545 12.60 6.22 13.92
C GLU A 545 12.07 7.61 13.56
N GLN A 546 12.36 8.61 14.38
CA GLN A 546 12.05 10.01 14.07
C GLN A 546 12.76 10.47 12.79
N ALA A 547 14.03 10.12 12.60
CA ALA A 547 14.76 10.41 11.36
C ALA A 547 14.14 9.70 10.15
N VAL A 548 13.76 8.44 10.30
CA VAL A 548 13.11 7.68 9.21
C VAL A 548 11.73 8.26 8.86
N ILE A 549 10.93 8.68 9.85
CA ILE A 549 9.64 9.35 9.62
C ILE A 549 9.86 10.69 8.89
N THR A 550 10.88 11.46 9.31
CA THR A 550 11.24 12.70 8.62
C THR A 550 11.62 12.42 7.17
N HIS A 551 12.41 11.37 6.92
CA HIS A 551 12.76 10.96 5.57
C HIS A 551 11.52 10.59 4.74
N LYS A 552 10.56 9.85 5.32
CA LYS A 552 9.29 9.55 4.64
C LYS A 552 8.54 10.82 4.24
N CYS A 553 8.46 11.82 5.13
CA CYS A 553 7.85 13.12 4.79
C CYS A 553 8.62 13.86 3.66
N LEU A 554 9.94 13.69 3.57
CA LEU A 554 10.73 14.25 2.46
C LEU A 554 10.52 13.48 1.15
N LEU A 555 10.27 12.17 1.18
CA LEU A 555 9.87 11.42 -0.02
C LEU A 555 8.51 11.86 -0.54
N GLU A 556 7.52 12.07 0.35
CA GLU A 556 6.21 12.63 -0.01
C GLU A 556 6.36 14.03 -0.65
N LEU A 557 7.24 14.88 -0.09
CA LEU A 557 7.58 16.17 -0.69
C LEU A 557 8.27 16.03 -2.07
N ALA A 558 9.16 15.06 -2.22
CA ALA A 558 9.83 14.80 -3.50
C ALA A 558 8.85 14.41 -4.61
N GLU A 559 7.83 13.60 -4.27
CA GLU A 559 6.73 13.26 -5.20
C GLU A 559 5.90 14.51 -5.57
N GLU A 560 5.59 15.37 -4.59
CA GLU A 560 4.87 16.64 -4.85
C GLU A 560 5.65 17.55 -5.80
N LEU A 561 6.94 17.75 -5.56
CA LEU A 561 7.81 18.62 -6.35
C LEU A 561 8.07 18.08 -7.78
N ARG A 562 7.94 16.78 -7.97
CA ARG A 562 8.13 16.11 -9.26
C ARG A 562 6.95 16.28 -10.21
N LEU A 563 5.79 16.67 -9.72
CA LEU A 563 4.64 16.91 -10.60
C LEU A 563 4.95 17.99 -11.63
N PRO A 564 4.45 17.87 -12.87
CA PRO A 564 4.79 18.83 -13.93
C PRO A 564 4.25 20.23 -13.65
N ILE A 565 4.95 21.24 -14.16
CA ILE A 565 4.48 22.63 -14.18
C ILE A 565 3.22 22.71 -15.04
N ASN A 566 2.24 23.47 -14.59
CA ASN A 566 1.00 23.73 -15.31
C ASN A 566 0.63 25.22 -15.17
N LEU A 567 0.81 25.98 -16.23
CA LEU A 567 0.56 27.43 -16.27
C LEU A 567 -0.90 27.78 -16.62
N ILE A 568 -1.76 26.78 -16.87
CA ILE A 568 -3.18 26.99 -17.14
C ILE A 568 -3.84 27.50 -15.87
N LYS A 569 -4.34 28.73 -15.91
CA LYS A 569 -5.05 29.36 -14.78
C LYS A 569 -6.24 28.52 -14.35
N GLY A 570 -6.29 28.19 -13.06
CA GLY A 570 -7.38 27.41 -12.47
C GLY A 570 -6.94 26.57 -11.29
N PRO A 571 -7.81 25.66 -10.81
CA PRO A 571 -7.50 24.81 -9.64
C PRO A 571 -6.30 23.87 -9.80
N LYS A 572 -5.84 23.68 -11.04
CA LYS A 572 -4.69 22.85 -11.39
C LYS A 572 -3.43 23.67 -11.73
N GLU A 573 -3.48 25.01 -11.57
CA GLU A 573 -2.31 25.87 -11.79
C GLU A 573 -1.18 25.48 -10.83
N ARG A 574 0.01 25.28 -11.39
CA ARG A 574 1.21 24.88 -10.65
C ARG A 574 2.42 25.59 -11.24
N LEU A 575 2.96 26.53 -10.48
CA LEU A 575 4.10 27.35 -10.90
C LEU A 575 5.46 26.72 -10.58
N ILE A 576 5.49 25.68 -9.75
CA ILE A 576 6.69 24.90 -9.40
C ILE A 576 6.44 23.42 -9.65
N GLY A 577 7.39 22.77 -10.30
CA GLY A 577 7.28 21.36 -10.64
C GLY A 577 8.51 20.89 -11.41
N ASP A 578 8.47 19.67 -11.92
CA ASP A 578 9.57 19.03 -12.64
C ASP A 578 10.91 19.06 -11.85
N ILE A 579 10.82 18.96 -10.50
CA ILE A 579 11.99 18.99 -9.61
C ILE A 579 12.24 17.58 -9.06
N ARG A 580 13.48 17.12 -9.16
CA ARG A 580 13.98 15.93 -8.46
C ARG A 580 14.72 16.36 -7.20
N LEU A 581 14.15 16.04 -6.04
CA LEU A 581 14.75 16.29 -4.75
C LEU A 581 15.79 15.20 -4.43
N LEU A 582 17.05 15.58 -4.32
CA LEU A 582 18.16 14.70 -3.96
C LEU A 582 18.61 15.03 -2.53
N ILE A 583 18.50 14.07 -1.62
CA ILE A 583 18.91 14.24 -0.24
C ILE A 583 20.30 13.63 -0.07
N ARG A 584 21.32 14.47 0.07
CA ARG A 584 22.66 14.00 0.41
C ARG A 584 22.75 13.74 1.92
N ARG A 585 23.51 12.74 2.33
CA ARG A 585 23.65 12.38 3.76
C ARG A 585 22.28 12.32 4.44
N ASP A 586 21.38 11.54 3.86
CA ASP A 586 19.98 11.43 4.27
C ASP A 586 19.81 11.16 5.77
N SER A 587 20.69 10.37 6.39
CA SER A 587 20.67 10.11 7.83
C SER A 587 20.98 11.36 8.63
N SER A 588 22.00 12.14 8.24
CA SER A 588 22.36 13.39 8.93
C SER A 588 21.30 14.47 8.74
N VAL A 589 20.82 14.67 7.51
CA VAL A 589 19.76 15.64 7.21
C VAL A 589 18.51 15.33 8.03
N CYS A 590 18.02 14.10 7.98
CA CYS A 590 16.80 13.70 8.68
C CYS A 590 16.95 13.70 10.19
N SER A 591 18.13 13.31 10.72
CA SER A 591 18.40 13.37 12.17
C SER A 591 18.44 14.81 12.67
N THR A 592 19.03 15.74 11.93
CA THR A 592 19.09 17.17 12.30
C THR A 592 17.69 17.79 12.28
N LEU A 593 16.89 17.51 11.24
CA LEU A 593 15.49 17.96 11.18
C LEU A 593 14.65 17.37 12.31
N ALA A 594 14.81 16.07 12.58
CA ALA A 594 14.08 15.41 13.66
C ALA A 594 14.43 16.01 15.05
N LYS A 595 15.71 16.20 15.37
CA LYS A 595 16.13 16.83 16.63
C LYS A 595 15.55 18.23 16.82
N THR A 596 15.41 19.00 15.74
CA THR A 596 14.92 20.38 15.80
C THR A 596 13.40 20.46 15.93
N HIS A 597 12.67 19.53 15.31
CA HIS A 597 11.21 19.66 15.15
C HIS A 597 10.41 18.65 15.96
N TYR A 598 11.00 17.53 16.40
CA TYR A 598 10.23 16.49 17.10
C TYR A 598 9.73 16.96 18.48
N HIS A 599 8.47 16.65 18.74
CA HIS A 599 7.82 16.87 20.02
C HIS A 599 7.02 15.64 20.44
N ASN A 600 7.31 15.05 21.62
CA ASN A 600 6.70 13.79 22.08
C ASN A 600 5.17 13.78 22.07
N LYS A 601 4.51 14.90 22.38
CA LYS A 601 3.03 15.00 22.39
C LYS A 601 2.42 15.15 21.00
N LEU A 602 3.22 15.51 19.99
CA LEU A 602 2.74 15.71 18.61
C LEU A 602 3.20 14.58 17.67
N GLY A 603 4.17 13.77 18.07
CA GLY A 603 4.69 12.65 17.31
C GLY A 603 5.09 13.01 15.87
N ALA A 604 4.75 12.18 14.91
CA ALA A 604 5.05 12.38 13.49
C ALA A 604 4.47 13.69 12.91
N ARG A 605 3.38 14.23 13.48
CA ARG A 605 2.83 15.51 13.02
C ARG A 605 3.83 16.66 13.18
N SER A 606 4.67 16.63 14.23
CA SER A 606 5.71 17.64 14.45
C SER A 606 6.85 17.52 13.43
N LEU A 607 7.13 16.33 12.92
CA LEU A 607 8.19 16.10 11.94
C LEU A 607 7.82 16.61 10.52
N LYS A 608 6.53 16.75 10.21
CA LYS A 608 6.08 17.41 8.98
C LYS A 608 6.58 18.85 8.88
N ALA A 609 6.76 19.55 10.02
CA ALA A 609 7.35 20.89 10.03
C ALA A 609 8.80 20.90 9.51
N GLY A 610 9.55 19.80 9.69
CA GLY A 610 10.87 19.63 9.11
C GLY A 610 10.83 19.55 7.58
N ALA A 611 9.87 18.80 7.02
CA ALA A 611 9.66 18.74 5.57
C ALA A 611 9.21 20.10 5.00
N GLU A 612 8.34 20.82 5.70
CA GLU A 612 7.93 22.18 5.31
C GLU A 612 9.12 23.17 5.33
N LYS A 613 10.08 23.01 6.26
CA LYS A 613 11.32 23.80 6.22
C LYS A 613 12.12 23.50 4.96
N VAL A 614 12.28 22.23 4.60
CA VAL A 614 12.97 21.84 3.35
C VAL A 614 12.22 22.38 2.13
N LYS A 615 10.88 22.28 2.12
CA LYS A 615 10.04 22.84 1.05
C LYS A 615 10.33 24.33 0.84
N ARG A 616 10.40 25.12 1.91
CA ARG A 616 10.75 26.55 1.83
C ARG A 616 12.14 26.76 1.24
N ILE A 617 13.15 26.02 1.71
CA ILE A 617 14.52 26.09 1.17
C ILE A 617 14.53 25.81 -0.35
N VAL A 618 13.76 24.83 -0.80
CA VAL A 618 13.63 24.53 -2.23
C VAL A 618 12.94 25.65 -2.99
N LEU A 619 11.86 26.21 -2.42
CA LEU A 619 11.12 27.33 -3.00
C LEU A 619 11.98 28.59 -3.09
N ASP A 620 12.71 28.92 -2.03
CA ASP A 620 13.62 30.08 -2.01
C ASP A 620 14.71 29.92 -3.07
N ALA A 621 15.35 28.73 -3.14
CA ALA A 621 16.33 28.44 -4.18
C ALA A 621 15.75 28.49 -5.60
N TYR A 622 14.49 28.10 -5.78
CA TYR A 622 13.80 28.18 -7.08
C TYR A 622 13.45 29.63 -7.48
N LEU A 623 13.13 30.49 -6.51
CA LEU A 623 12.84 31.91 -6.76
C LEU A 623 14.10 32.73 -7.04
N ASP A 624 15.25 32.31 -6.52
CA ASP A 624 16.55 32.95 -6.77
C ASP A 624 17.20 32.52 -8.09
N ASP A 625 16.57 31.61 -8.84
CA ASP A 625 17.04 31.17 -10.15
C ASP A 625 16.62 32.18 -11.25
N ASP A 626 17.57 32.59 -12.11
CA ASP A 626 17.33 33.58 -13.16
C ASP A 626 16.60 33.02 -14.40
N GLU A 627 16.20 31.74 -14.40
CA GLU A 627 15.49 31.10 -15.50
C GLU A 627 13.98 31.39 -15.46
N GLU A 628 13.39 31.70 -16.62
CA GLU A 628 11.94 31.89 -16.75
C GLU A 628 11.19 30.56 -16.53
N ILE A 629 9.97 30.66 -15.97
CA ILE A 629 9.09 29.48 -15.79
C ILE A 629 8.54 29.07 -17.15
N GLU A 630 8.95 27.93 -17.65
CA GLU A 630 8.46 27.35 -18.89
C GLU A 630 7.79 25.99 -18.62
N GLU A 631 6.71 25.67 -19.36
CA GLU A 631 6.15 24.31 -19.42
C GLU A 631 7.13 23.38 -20.19
N GLN A 632 8.36 23.31 -19.73
CA GLN A 632 9.37 22.40 -20.30
C GLN A 632 9.49 21.16 -19.43
N ASN A 633 9.43 20.00 -20.07
CA ASN A 633 9.62 18.69 -19.44
C ASN A 633 11.09 18.41 -19.03
N THR A 634 11.86 19.41 -18.68
CA THR A 634 13.25 19.24 -18.23
C THR A 634 13.31 19.15 -16.72
N LEU A 635 13.62 17.94 -16.25
CA LEU A 635 13.76 17.66 -14.82
C LEU A 635 14.95 18.42 -14.24
N ARG A 636 14.73 19.21 -13.17
CA ARG A 636 15.78 19.93 -12.44
C ARG A 636 16.15 19.22 -11.16
N ASP A 637 17.43 19.10 -10.87
CA ASP A 637 17.92 18.49 -9.65
C ASP A 637 18.11 19.55 -8.57
N VAL A 638 17.46 19.36 -7.42
CA VAL A 638 17.70 20.15 -6.21
C VAL A 638 18.34 19.25 -5.17
N VAL A 639 19.52 19.63 -4.72
CA VAL A 639 20.26 18.90 -3.70
C VAL A 639 20.05 19.54 -2.34
N VAL A 640 19.58 18.76 -1.38
CA VAL A 640 19.48 19.13 0.04
C VAL A 640 20.56 18.39 0.82
N ASP A 641 21.29 19.12 1.63
CA ASP A 641 22.38 18.61 2.49
C ASP A 641 22.41 19.33 3.84
N VAL A 642 23.23 18.85 4.75
CA VAL A 642 23.47 19.49 6.05
C VAL A 642 24.85 20.14 6.06
N ASP A 643 24.93 21.39 6.50
CA ASP A 643 26.18 22.11 6.75
C ASP A 643 26.23 22.55 8.21
N GLY A 644 27.04 21.85 9.01
CA GLY A 644 26.98 21.96 10.47
C GLY A 644 25.62 21.50 11.00
N ASP A 645 24.87 22.42 11.62
CA ASP A 645 23.50 22.17 12.14
C ASP A 645 22.41 22.76 11.22
N GLU A 646 22.80 23.37 10.09
CA GLU A 646 21.86 23.98 9.16
C GLU A 646 21.59 23.08 7.95
N ILE A 647 20.35 23.13 7.48
CA ILE A 647 19.95 22.47 6.22
C ILE A 647 20.11 23.47 5.09
N VAL A 648 20.82 23.08 4.05
CA VAL A 648 21.07 23.89 2.84
C VAL A 648 20.52 23.20 1.60
N GLY A 649 19.96 23.97 0.69
CA GLY A 649 19.46 23.51 -0.60
C GLY A 649 20.14 24.25 -1.76
N LYS A 650 20.44 23.53 -2.85
CA LYS A 650 21.03 24.12 -4.06
C LYS A 650 20.41 23.47 -5.30
N ILE A 651 20.03 24.31 -6.27
CA ILE A 651 19.66 23.83 -7.60
C ILE A 651 20.96 23.49 -8.36
N LEU A 652 20.98 22.34 -9.00
CA LEU A 652 22.07 21.97 -9.88
C LEU A 652 21.78 22.50 -11.30
N PRO A 653 22.80 23.02 -12.00
CA PRO A 653 22.63 23.46 -13.38
C PRO A 653 22.20 22.29 -14.26
N VAL A 654 21.24 22.53 -15.15
CA VAL A 654 20.75 21.51 -16.09
C VAL A 654 21.94 21.01 -16.92
N THR A 655 22.35 19.78 -16.70
CA THR A 655 23.30 19.10 -17.56
C THR A 655 22.60 18.81 -18.90
N LYS A 656 22.78 19.67 -19.90
CA LYS A 656 22.37 19.36 -21.27
C LYS A 656 23.12 18.09 -21.67
N THR A 657 22.46 16.97 -21.60
CA THR A 657 22.94 15.72 -22.20
C THR A 657 22.94 15.99 -23.70
N THR A 658 24.11 16.27 -24.26
CA THR A 658 24.30 16.26 -25.72
C THR A 658 23.92 14.86 -26.20
N ALA A 659 22.80 14.78 -26.93
CA ALA A 659 22.27 13.60 -27.59
C ALA A 659 23.28 12.99 -28.59
#